data_afa6873c1e406c74319b2e80c4b2744f
#
_entry.id   afa6873c1e406c74319b2e80c4b2744f
#
_cell.length_a   1.000
_cell.length_b   1.000
_cell.length_c   1.000
_cell.angle_alpha   90.00
_cell.angle_beta   90.00
_cell.angle_gamma   90.00
#
_symmetry.space_group_name_H-M   'P 1'
#
loop_
_entity.id
_entity.type
_entity.pdbx_description
1 polymer ?
#
loop_
_entity_poly.entity_id
_entity_poly.type
_entity_poly.pdbx_seq_one_letter_code
_entity_poly.pdbx_strand_id
1 'polypeptide(L)'
;MNTRIAADLLGDIIVHRKDFNSALSRLQHAVAEAFLTGQSSSAVDADELNGLLRYADVLSHSEEPDYRQLAYVIVTLLREYDSTHQFEQSQRSRLLAVTEAVLVQLGNFPGLKTLQKNGGESEYALPFSRGITRVAKEVIQRTSKGDGTLTDVQYAIKEKMLDEGFFSFSGPTSLGKSFIIKDKLYDLARQDSLDDHCVVVLVPTKALITQTAADLRQLLSDVPKVNVAVYPSLPKFLRHKFKRTIFVFTPERLLRYLANPVRDISYLIIDEAQKIIAEHDTRSSLYYHATVEVVRRFATKLIFASPSLENPEIFLQLFGKATDGSMATRERTVAQQRYFIDLVDRKQYYVPAIQRTMSELDAPPVQDDIIDVVLSRSGNSKSIIYINGSLKSAEFAMNLSARKNVVDDVQIDTLIDDVKEYIHKDYYLASTLRRGVAFHHGKMPQEIRESVERIFADPNSPVQFVVCTSTLLEGVNLPAKNIFILNDKHGGKHFSEIDFNNLAGRAGRLTYDFSGNVVCIRDGKSRWAGTTRDLVSGSRPVRADSFLVGPSRRRRKEYTDIERVLKGEPLPGNASESRRRLAEHYASILTLHEIDGQQTLLHGHFLEKISGARELLSKTTKSIGVPPDALRRSPGILPQYQERVLKHLRNELSSPLIANDKRLDSVDTYFTVLKILSGLYDWRATEVSGLDPLMPKQADQEGWEARLKYWAILMRNWVRGYPINQIIIRAISYHTQLGEITYRDYSKSPYLVTDPFDKDNPRHVNVLIEKTLTDIENGLRFRIVGYLQNYYDLSEMVLGPDASGINVATLVEYGTTDKKAIELQEVGFSRDVARELLMRCEQFISFSQENELDNLDYVEI
;
A
#
# COMPACT_ATOMS: atom_id res chain seq x y z
N MET A 1 12.04 38.82 -8.47
CA MET A 1 13.43 38.51 -8.07
C MET A 1 13.36 38.02 -6.64
N ASN A 2 13.49 36.71 -6.40
CA ASN A 2 13.66 36.20 -5.03
C ASN A 2 15.01 36.70 -4.52
N THR A 3 15.00 37.65 -3.59
CA THR A 3 16.21 38.06 -2.87
C THR A 3 16.60 36.87 -1.98
N ARG A 4 17.66 36.15 -2.37
CA ARG A 4 18.22 35.07 -1.53
C ARG A 4 18.63 35.65 -0.19
N ILE A 5 18.25 34.96 0.88
CA ILE A 5 18.62 35.35 2.24
C ILE A 5 20.11 35.07 2.51
N ALA A 6 20.69 35.74 3.50
CA ALA A 6 22.11 35.58 3.86
C ALA A 6 22.50 34.13 4.18
N ALA A 7 21.61 33.34 4.76
CA ALA A 7 21.85 31.94 5.09
C ALA A 7 22.02 31.05 3.84
N ASP A 8 21.30 31.35 2.74
CA ASP A 8 21.45 30.62 1.47
C ASP A 8 22.80 30.90 0.84
N LEU A 9 23.26 32.17 0.85
CA LEU A 9 24.58 32.56 0.34
C LEU A 9 25.71 31.93 1.17
N LEU A 10 25.54 31.87 2.48
CA LEU A 10 26.50 31.19 3.38
C LEU A 10 26.47 29.69 3.13
N GLY A 11 25.31 29.10 2.87
CA GLY A 11 25.17 27.69 2.47
C GLY A 11 25.99 27.36 1.22
N ASP A 12 25.90 28.18 0.17
CA ASP A 12 26.73 28.05 -1.04
C ASP A 12 28.22 28.05 -0.71
N ILE A 13 28.67 28.94 0.16
CA ILE A 13 30.07 29.02 0.60
C ILE A 13 30.47 27.77 1.39
N ILE A 14 29.65 27.35 2.36
CA ILE A 14 29.95 26.22 3.25
C ILE A 14 30.15 24.92 2.45
N VAL A 15 29.24 24.60 1.52
CA VAL A 15 29.31 23.34 0.77
C VAL A 15 30.51 23.24 -0.18
N HIS A 16 31.16 24.38 -0.49
CA HIS A 16 32.37 24.43 -1.31
C HIS A 16 33.67 24.52 -0.46
N ARG A 17 33.58 24.64 0.86
CA ARG A 17 34.76 24.70 1.73
C ARG A 17 35.43 23.33 1.86
N LYS A 18 36.76 23.29 1.74
CA LYS A 18 37.51 22.04 1.84
C LYS A 18 37.51 21.45 3.26
N ASP A 19 37.61 22.29 4.29
CA ASP A 19 37.58 21.89 5.69
C ASP A 19 36.24 21.25 6.05
N PHE A 20 35.12 21.86 5.63
CA PHE A 20 33.78 21.31 5.79
C PHE A 20 33.62 19.94 5.13
N ASN A 21 33.95 19.84 3.85
CA ASN A 21 33.83 18.60 3.09
C ASN A 21 34.70 17.48 3.65
N SER A 22 35.93 17.81 4.10
CA SER A 22 36.82 16.83 4.71
C SER A 22 36.29 16.32 6.04
N ALA A 23 35.85 17.22 6.96
CA ALA A 23 35.29 16.84 8.25
C ALA A 23 33.99 16.03 8.10
N LEU A 24 33.07 16.44 7.21
CA LEU A 24 31.84 15.70 6.97
C LEU A 24 32.12 14.33 6.34
N SER A 25 33.06 14.22 5.40
CA SER A 25 33.44 12.94 4.81
C SER A 25 34.03 11.97 5.84
N ARG A 26 34.89 12.46 6.74
CA ARG A 26 35.44 11.65 7.86
C ARG A 26 34.34 11.16 8.80
N LEU A 27 33.43 12.06 9.20
CA LEU A 27 32.29 11.69 10.05
C LEU A 27 31.42 10.62 9.39
N GLN A 28 31.08 10.78 8.12
CA GLN A 28 30.28 9.81 7.38
C GLN A 28 31.00 8.46 7.22
N HIS A 29 32.30 8.49 6.94
CA HIS A 29 33.10 7.28 6.85
C HIS A 29 33.14 6.55 8.20
N ALA A 30 33.39 7.26 9.30
CA ALA A 30 33.45 6.68 10.64
C ALA A 30 32.11 6.03 11.05
N VAL A 31 30.99 6.70 10.78
CA VAL A 31 29.65 6.15 11.05
C VAL A 31 29.37 4.93 10.16
N ALA A 32 29.75 4.98 8.88
CA ALA A 32 29.55 3.86 7.96
C ALA A 32 30.44 2.66 8.33
N GLU A 33 31.70 2.89 8.69
CA GLU A 33 32.65 1.88 9.14
C GLU A 33 32.15 1.18 10.43
N ALA A 34 31.73 1.97 11.42
CA ALA A 34 31.17 1.44 12.66
C ALA A 34 29.94 0.57 12.40
N PHE A 35 29.03 1.01 11.53
CA PHE A 35 27.85 0.24 11.17
C PHE A 35 28.18 -1.03 10.38
N LEU A 36 29.07 -0.94 9.38
CA LEU A 36 29.35 -2.04 8.45
C LEU A 36 30.36 -3.07 9.01
N THR A 37 31.25 -2.68 9.89
CA THR A 37 32.28 -3.58 10.45
C THR A 37 32.09 -3.87 11.94
N GLY A 38 31.34 -3.05 12.65
CA GLY A 38 31.23 -3.10 14.11
C GLY A 38 32.39 -2.41 14.84
N GLN A 39 33.33 -1.83 14.10
CA GLN A 39 34.49 -1.10 14.63
C GLN A 39 34.66 0.19 13.83
N SER A 40 35.26 1.22 14.41
CA SER A 40 35.66 2.40 13.65
C SER A 40 37.06 2.84 14.11
N SER A 41 37.90 3.06 13.11
CA SER A 41 39.26 3.55 13.28
C SER A 41 39.34 5.09 13.14
N SER A 42 38.32 5.70 12.52
CA SER A 42 38.30 7.12 12.21
C SER A 42 37.78 7.94 13.39
N ALA A 43 38.58 8.87 13.92
CA ALA A 43 38.18 9.78 14.99
C ALA A 43 37.83 11.17 14.45
N VAL A 44 36.78 11.77 15.01
CA VAL A 44 36.41 13.18 14.80
C VAL A 44 37.00 13.98 15.95
N ASP A 45 37.84 14.93 15.66
CA ASP A 45 38.44 15.75 16.69
C ASP A 45 37.50 16.86 17.23
N ALA A 46 37.90 17.54 18.30
CA ALA A 46 37.06 18.55 18.92
C ALA A 46 36.83 19.78 18.03
N ASP A 47 37.79 20.15 17.21
CA ASP A 47 37.69 21.31 16.32
C ASP A 47 36.77 20.98 15.14
N GLU A 48 36.83 19.76 14.59
CA GLU A 48 35.93 19.26 13.58
C GLU A 48 34.49 19.19 14.08
N LEU A 49 34.28 18.65 15.31
CA LEU A 49 32.98 18.64 15.95
C LEU A 49 32.41 20.04 16.08
N ASN A 50 33.16 20.97 16.61
CA ASN A 50 32.74 22.37 16.77
C ASN A 50 32.47 23.04 15.41
N GLY A 51 33.29 22.77 14.42
CA GLY A 51 33.11 23.25 13.05
C GLY A 51 31.80 22.75 12.45
N LEU A 52 31.54 21.43 12.47
CA LEU A 52 30.33 20.82 11.96
C LEU A 52 29.07 21.31 12.65
N LEU A 53 29.12 21.50 14.00
CA LEU A 53 27.98 22.05 14.76
C LEU A 53 27.65 23.49 14.33
N ARG A 54 28.66 24.35 14.11
CA ARG A 54 28.48 25.73 13.61
C ARG A 54 27.90 25.72 12.20
N TYR A 55 28.41 24.87 11.33
CA TYR A 55 27.85 24.74 9.97
C TYR A 55 26.42 24.26 9.98
N ALA A 56 26.08 23.27 10.79
CA ALA A 56 24.70 22.80 10.92
C ALA A 56 23.74 23.90 11.41
N ASP A 57 24.15 24.71 12.39
CA ASP A 57 23.33 25.82 12.85
C ASP A 57 23.10 26.85 11.75
N VAL A 58 24.12 27.28 11.01
CA VAL A 58 24.01 28.24 9.89
C VAL A 58 23.12 27.68 8.78
N LEU A 59 23.35 26.44 8.36
CA LEU A 59 22.57 25.78 7.29
C LEU A 59 21.10 25.61 7.68
N SER A 60 20.79 25.47 8.96
CA SER A 60 19.40 25.35 9.43
C SER A 60 18.53 26.57 9.19
N HIS A 61 19.15 27.75 8.99
CA HIS A 61 18.48 29.02 8.71
C HIS A 61 18.14 29.22 7.22
N SER A 62 18.66 28.36 6.35
CA SER A 62 18.42 28.48 4.91
C SER A 62 16.96 28.22 4.56
N GLU A 63 16.47 28.83 3.49
CA GLU A 63 15.20 28.51 2.83
C GLU A 63 15.36 27.38 1.78
N GLU A 64 16.61 27.09 1.38
CA GLU A 64 16.90 26.02 0.42
C GLU A 64 16.75 24.62 1.10
N PRO A 65 15.86 23.76 0.58
CA PRO A 65 15.59 22.45 1.18
C PRO A 65 16.81 21.55 1.35
N ASP A 66 17.76 21.60 0.39
CA ASP A 66 18.99 20.79 0.45
C ASP A 66 19.90 21.21 1.61
N TYR A 67 20.00 22.51 1.92
CA TYR A 67 20.81 23.00 3.06
C TYR A 67 20.14 22.68 4.40
N ARG A 68 18.84 22.87 4.49
CA ARG A 68 18.04 22.46 5.67
C ARG A 68 18.19 20.96 5.96
N GLN A 69 18.08 20.14 4.90
CA GLN A 69 18.28 18.69 5.02
C GLN A 69 19.72 18.34 5.47
N LEU A 70 20.72 19.06 4.95
CA LEU A 70 22.12 18.84 5.30
C LEU A 70 22.40 19.20 6.77
N ALA A 71 21.82 20.29 7.29
CA ALA A 71 21.88 20.64 8.70
C ALA A 71 21.37 19.50 9.59
N TYR A 72 20.21 18.94 9.23
CA TYR A 72 19.62 17.81 9.94
C TYR A 72 20.50 16.55 9.88
N VAL A 73 21.06 16.24 8.70
CA VAL A 73 21.94 15.08 8.51
C VAL A 73 23.21 15.20 9.37
N ILE A 74 23.83 16.40 9.46
CA ILE A 74 25.05 16.61 10.25
C ILE A 74 24.79 16.30 11.73
N VAL A 75 23.75 16.89 12.34
CA VAL A 75 23.48 16.65 13.78
C VAL A 75 23.10 15.21 14.04
N THR A 76 22.43 14.56 13.07
CA THR A 76 22.08 13.13 13.17
C THR A 76 23.32 12.24 13.12
N LEU A 77 24.24 12.49 12.19
CA LEU A 77 25.49 11.72 12.07
C LEU A 77 26.37 11.89 13.31
N LEU A 78 26.47 13.10 13.85
CA LEU A 78 27.21 13.34 15.09
C LEU A 78 26.62 12.58 16.28
N ARG A 79 25.31 12.44 16.35
CA ARG A 79 24.63 11.64 17.38
C ARG A 79 24.86 10.13 17.18
N GLU A 80 24.83 9.64 15.96
CA GLU A 80 25.17 8.24 15.67
C GLU A 80 26.65 7.97 16.01
N TYR A 81 27.53 8.91 15.70
CA TYR A 81 28.95 8.82 16.07
C TYR A 81 29.13 8.80 17.60
N ASP A 82 28.47 9.68 18.36
CA ASP A 82 28.50 9.69 19.84
C ASP A 82 28.04 8.35 20.44
N SER A 83 27.08 7.71 19.85
CA SER A 83 26.56 6.42 20.33
C SER A 83 27.60 5.29 20.28
N THR A 84 28.58 5.40 19.39
CA THR A 84 29.65 4.39 19.20
C THR A 84 30.98 4.81 19.82
N HIS A 85 31.33 6.10 19.84
CA HIS A 85 32.64 6.62 20.24
C HIS A 85 32.63 7.36 21.58
N GLN A 86 31.47 7.66 22.14
CA GLN A 86 31.27 8.29 23.43
C GLN A 86 32.05 9.62 23.62
N PHE A 87 31.47 10.70 23.10
CA PHE A 87 31.99 12.05 23.35
C PHE A 87 32.14 12.37 24.87
N GLU A 88 33.05 13.24 25.21
CA GLU A 88 33.14 13.82 26.55
C GLU A 88 31.82 14.55 26.91
N GLN A 89 31.53 14.68 28.21
CA GLN A 89 30.29 15.29 28.70
C GLN A 89 30.08 16.70 28.12
N SER A 90 31.12 17.52 28.05
CA SER A 90 31.07 18.89 27.52
C SER A 90 30.75 18.93 26.00
N GLN A 91 31.29 17.97 25.26
CA GLN A 91 31.03 17.81 23.82
C GLN A 91 29.61 17.34 23.59
N ARG A 92 29.12 16.36 24.37
CA ARG A 92 27.77 15.83 24.31
C ARG A 92 26.73 16.90 24.64
N SER A 93 26.95 17.72 25.70
CA SER A 93 26.06 18.84 26.04
C SER A 93 25.98 19.87 24.93
N ARG A 94 27.10 20.19 24.25
CA ARG A 94 27.08 21.09 23.06
C ARG A 94 26.33 20.46 21.88
N LEU A 95 26.56 19.20 21.61
CA LEU A 95 25.84 18.47 20.56
C LEU A 95 24.32 18.49 20.82
N LEU A 96 23.88 18.23 22.05
CA LEU A 96 22.47 18.27 22.43
C LEU A 96 21.87 19.68 22.22
N ALA A 97 22.52 20.72 22.70
CA ALA A 97 22.05 22.09 22.56
C ALA A 97 21.92 22.55 21.11
N VAL A 98 22.94 22.25 20.28
CA VAL A 98 22.89 22.61 18.85
C VAL A 98 21.85 21.74 18.10
N THR A 99 21.71 20.45 18.45
CA THR A 99 20.67 19.60 17.87
C THR A 99 19.29 20.17 18.18
N GLU A 100 19.02 20.57 19.41
CA GLU A 100 17.75 21.21 19.78
C GLU A 100 17.52 22.51 18.99
N ALA A 101 18.51 23.39 18.89
CA ALA A 101 18.43 24.62 18.12
C ALA A 101 18.14 24.39 16.64
N VAL A 102 18.81 23.43 16.02
CA VAL A 102 18.59 23.02 14.62
C VAL A 102 17.17 22.47 14.44
N LEU A 103 16.70 21.58 15.31
CA LEU A 103 15.34 21.00 15.20
C LEU A 103 14.25 22.08 15.33
N VAL A 104 14.42 23.03 16.27
CA VAL A 104 13.50 24.18 16.42
C VAL A 104 13.48 25.03 15.15
N GLN A 105 14.67 25.34 14.60
CA GLN A 105 14.76 26.14 13.38
C GLN A 105 14.12 25.46 12.17
N LEU A 106 14.32 24.17 12.02
CA LEU A 106 13.71 23.35 10.96
C LEU A 106 12.22 23.07 11.19
N GLY A 107 11.68 23.40 12.37
CA GLY A 107 10.31 23.04 12.76
C GLY A 107 10.09 21.53 12.90
N ASN A 108 11.14 20.75 13.16
CA ASN A 108 11.02 19.30 13.34
C ASN A 108 10.62 18.96 14.80
N PHE A 109 9.36 19.26 15.16
CA PHE A 109 8.84 19.03 16.51
C PHE A 109 8.76 17.56 16.92
N PRO A 110 8.46 16.60 16.03
CA PRO A 110 8.55 15.18 16.37
C PRO A 110 9.98 14.78 16.79
N GLY A 111 10.99 15.25 16.06
CA GLY A 111 12.40 15.05 16.40
C GLY A 111 12.75 15.71 17.74
N LEU A 112 12.23 16.89 18.01
CA LEU A 112 12.41 17.59 19.28
C LEU A 112 11.83 16.79 20.47
N LYS A 113 10.62 16.25 20.33
CA LYS A 113 10.04 15.37 21.36
C LYS A 113 10.88 14.10 21.59
N THR A 114 11.41 13.52 20.51
CA THR A 114 12.32 12.36 20.60
C THR A 114 13.63 12.71 21.31
N LEU A 115 14.19 13.91 21.04
CA LEU A 115 15.38 14.40 21.72
C LEU A 115 15.16 14.51 23.22
N GLN A 116 14.07 15.15 23.65
CA GLN A 116 13.71 15.34 25.04
C GLN A 116 13.45 14.02 25.78
N LYS A 117 12.87 13.03 25.11
CA LYS A 117 12.59 11.72 25.70
C LYS A 117 13.84 10.86 25.89
N ASN A 118 14.79 10.93 24.95
CA ASN A 118 15.92 9.99 24.87
C ASN A 118 17.29 10.66 25.15
N GLY A 119 17.36 11.99 25.19
CA GLY A 119 18.63 12.70 25.11
C GLY A 119 19.20 13.22 26.41
N GLY A 120 18.46 13.19 27.50
CA GLY A 120 18.87 13.92 28.72
C GLY A 120 18.70 15.44 28.55
N GLU A 121 18.90 16.17 29.63
CA GLU A 121 18.90 17.64 29.62
C GLU A 121 20.28 18.16 29.19
N SER A 122 20.28 19.14 28.26
CA SER A 122 21.49 19.87 27.92
C SER A 122 21.84 20.83 29.06
N GLU A 123 23.12 20.93 29.41
CA GLU A 123 23.63 21.95 30.36
C GLU A 123 23.51 23.39 29.82
N TYR A 124 23.30 23.53 28.52
CA TYR A 124 23.13 24.79 27.82
C TYR A 124 21.67 25.06 27.50
N ALA A 125 21.19 26.23 27.93
CA ALA A 125 19.86 26.69 27.55
C ALA A 125 19.80 27.09 26.07
N LEU A 126 18.65 26.92 25.45
CA LEU A 126 18.41 27.46 24.10
C LEU A 126 18.64 28.97 24.06
N PRO A 127 19.29 29.51 23.03
CA PRO A 127 19.36 30.95 22.81
C PRO A 127 17.95 31.58 22.83
N PHE A 128 17.83 32.77 23.42
CA PHE A 128 16.52 33.43 23.57
C PHE A 128 15.74 33.56 22.29
N SER A 129 16.40 33.88 21.17
CA SER A 129 15.78 33.93 19.82
C SER A 129 15.19 32.60 19.39
N ARG A 130 15.86 31.48 19.70
CA ARG A 130 15.36 30.13 19.40
C ARG A 130 14.17 29.74 20.27
N GLY A 131 14.20 30.17 21.56
CA GLY A 131 13.05 30.01 22.45
C GLY A 131 11.80 30.72 21.95
N ILE A 132 11.92 31.96 21.46
CA ILE A 132 10.83 32.69 20.85
C ILE A 132 10.34 31.99 19.58
N THR A 133 11.26 31.59 18.69
CA THR A 133 10.91 30.85 17.46
C THR A 133 10.13 29.58 17.76
N ARG A 134 10.54 28.83 18.78
CA ARG A 134 9.87 27.62 19.23
C ARG A 134 8.43 27.91 19.65
N VAL A 135 8.23 28.87 20.58
CA VAL A 135 6.90 29.22 21.08
C VAL A 135 5.99 29.73 19.95
N ALA A 136 6.53 30.60 19.08
CA ALA A 136 5.78 31.11 17.94
C ALA A 136 5.31 29.98 17.02
N LYS A 137 6.19 29.06 16.64
CA LYS A 137 5.83 27.92 15.79
C LYS A 137 4.86 26.95 16.49
N GLU A 138 5.04 26.65 17.77
CA GLU A 138 4.13 25.82 18.55
C GLU A 138 2.72 26.40 18.65
N VAL A 139 2.55 27.72 18.59
CA VAL A 139 1.25 28.39 18.56
C VAL A 139 0.64 28.42 17.16
N ILE A 140 1.43 28.81 16.16
CA ILE A 140 0.95 29.03 14.78
C ILE A 140 0.69 27.69 14.07
N GLN A 141 1.58 26.70 14.23
CA GLN A 141 1.59 25.43 13.51
C GLN A 141 0.83 24.32 14.25
N ARG A 142 -0.18 24.67 15.06
CA ARG A 142 -0.99 23.70 15.76
C ARG A 142 -1.78 22.81 14.79
N THR A 143 -1.91 21.53 15.14
CA THR A 143 -2.88 20.65 14.51
C THR A 143 -4.29 21.15 14.69
N SER A 144 -5.19 20.80 13.80
CA SER A 144 -6.61 21.20 13.85
C SER A 144 -7.31 20.72 15.13
N LYS A 145 -6.88 19.60 15.70
CA LYS A 145 -7.32 19.09 17.01
C LYS A 145 -6.66 19.83 18.19
N GLY A 146 -5.51 20.47 17.97
CA GLY A 146 -4.77 21.20 19.00
C GLY A 146 -3.90 20.32 19.89
N ASP A 147 -3.74 19.05 19.59
CA ASP A 147 -3.00 18.04 20.35
C ASP A 147 -1.51 17.88 19.91
N GLY A 148 -1.11 18.60 18.86
CA GLY A 148 0.23 18.53 18.30
C GLY A 148 0.67 19.79 17.57
N THR A 149 1.89 19.77 17.05
CA THR A 149 2.48 20.84 16.23
C THR A 149 2.91 20.25 14.90
N LEU A 150 2.49 20.85 13.80
CA LEU A 150 2.91 20.51 12.44
C LEU A 150 4.36 20.94 12.23
N THR A 151 5.08 20.22 11.39
CA THR A 151 6.39 20.69 10.88
C THR A 151 6.19 21.88 9.94
N ASP A 152 7.26 22.64 9.67
CA ASP A 152 7.19 23.78 8.75
C ASP A 152 6.56 23.39 7.39
N VAL A 153 6.98 22.26 6.85
CA VAL A 153 6.50 21.77 5.54
C VAL A 153 5.05 21.27 5.63
N GLN A 154 4.69 20.56 6.71
CA GLN A 154 3.30 20.12 6.92
C GLN A 154 2.36 21.31 7.05
N TYR A 155 2.79 22.36 7.77
CA TYR A 155 2.02 23.60 7.92
C TYR A 155 1.86 24.32 6.56
N ALA A 156 2.94 24.46 5.79
CA ALA A 156 2.86 25.08 4.47
C ALA A 156 1.93 24.31 3.50
N ILE A 157 1.91 22.97 3.55
CA ILE A 157 0.97 22.16 2.78
C ILE A 157 -0.47 22.39 3.27
N LYS A 158 -0.69 22.43 4.59
CA LYS A 158 -2.01 22.70 5.18
C LYS A 158 -2.56 24.05 4.75
N GLU A 159 -1.79 25.12 4.84
CA GLU A 159 -2.20 26.45 4.44
C GLU A 159 -2.60 26.50 2.96
N LYS A 160 -1.77 25.99 2.05
CA LYS A 160 -2.11 25.91 0.63
C LYS A 160 -3.36 25.09 0.35
N MET A 161 -3.57 24.01 1.10
CA MET A 161 -4.76 23.15 0.97
C MET A 161 -6.04 23.82 1.43
N LEU A 162 -5.97 24.88 2.25
CA LEU A 162 -7.14 25.67 2.68
C LEU A 162 -7.65 26.58 1.56
N ASP A 163 -6.74 27.16 0.80
CA ASP A 163 -7.03 28.17 -0.22
C ASP A 163 -7.48 27.56 -1.55
N GLU A 164 -7.06 26.31 -1.84
CA GLU A 164 -7.24 25.69 -3.14
C GLU A 164 -8.41 24.68 -3.15
N GLY A 165 -9.23 24.74 -4.18
CA GLY A 165 -10.29 23.76 -4.43
C GLY A 165 -9.76 22.43 -5.01
N PHE A 166 -8.59 22.50 -5.68
CA PHE A 166 -7.90 21.39 -6.29
C PHE A 166 -6.43 21.43 -5.88
N PHE A 167 -5.97 20.44 -5.17
CA PHE A 167 -4.62 20.45 -4.61
C PHE A 167 -3.90 19.12 -4.81
N SER A 168 -2.62 19.20 -5.16
CA SER A 168 -1.77 18.01 -5.29
C SER A 168 -0.43 18.23 -4.62
N PHE A 169 -0.04 17.31 -3.73
CA PHE A 169 1.25 17.40 -3.07
C PHE A 169 2.02 16.09 -3.08
N SER A 170 3.34 16.23 -3.11
CA SER A 170 4.26 15.10 -3.06
C SER A 170 5.34 15.31 -2.00
N GLY A 171 5.75 14.21 -1.40
CA GLY A 171 6.82 14.23 -0.41
C GLY A 171 7.22 12.83 0.06
N PRO A 172 8.37 12.69 0.73
CA PRO A 172 8.85 11.43 1.23
C PRO A 172 7.84 10.78 2.18
N THR A 173 7.95 9.47 2.38
CA THR A 173 7.08 8.74 3.31
C THR A 173 7.20 9.25 4.74
N SER A 174 8.39 9.71 5.14
CA SER A 174 8.64 10.33 6.45
C SER A 174 8.00 11.70 6.65
N LEU A 175 7.48 12.36 5.60
CA LEU A 175 6.77 13.64 5.70
C LEU A 175 5.50 13.57 6.56
N GLY A 176 4.88 12.38 6.67
CA GLY A 176 3.61 12.24 7.36
C GLY A 176 2.40 12.67 6.51
N LYS A 177 2.38 12.33 5.22
CA LYS A 177 1.28 12.67 4.30
C LYS A 177 -0.09 12.29 4.85
N SER A 178 -0.23 11.05 5.33
CA SER A 178 -1.49 10.58 5.93
C SER A 178 -1.86 11.35 7.20
N PHE A 179 -0.87 11.89 7.95
CA PHE A 179 -1.12 12.76 9.09
C PHE A 179 -1.71 14.11 8.65
N ILE A 180 -1.18 14.71 7.58
CA ILE A 180 -1.71 15.96 7.00
C ILE A 180 -3.14 15.73 6.50
N ILE A 181 -3.40 14.61 5.82
CA ILE A 181 -4.75 14.24 5.36
C ILE A 181 -5.71 14.10 6.54
N LYS A 182 -5.30 13.43 7.63
CA LYS A 182 -6.11 13.27 8.84
C LYS A 182 -6.40 14.61 9.51
N ASP A 183 -5.43 15.51 9.60
CA ASP A 183 -5.61 16.88 10.13
C ASP A 183 -6.64 17.65 9.30
N LYS A 184 -6.57 17.54 7.95
CA LYS A 184 -7.58 18.13 7.06
C LYS A 184 -8.97 17.51 7.23
N LEU A 185 -9.04 16.19 7.40
CA LEU A 185 -10.30 15.48 7.62
C LEU A 185 -10.95 15.88 8.95
N TYR A 186 -10.15 16.16 9.99
CA TYR A 186 -10.64 16.68 11.25
C TYR A 186 -11.30 18.07 11.07
N ASP A 187 -10.66 18.97 10.30
CA ASP A 187 -11.26 20.27 9.95
C ASP A 187 -12.56 20.13 9.17
N LEU A 188 -12.57 19.26 8.13
CA LEU A 188 -13.76 19.02 7.32
C LEU A 188 -14.90 18.42 8.15
N ALA A 189 -14.59 17.50 9.05
CA ALA A 189 -15.59 16.86 9.92
C ALA A 189 -16.33 17.84 10.84
N ARG A 190 -15.73 19.00 11.13
CA ARG A 190 -16.32 20.05 11.97
C ARG A 190 -17.12 21.10 11.19
N GLN A 191 -17.10 21.06 9.86
CA GLN A 191 -17.80 22.05 9.04
C GLN A 191 -19.26 21.68 8.83
N ASP A 192 -20.18 22.49 9.35
CA ASP A 192 -21.63 22.28 9.17
C ASP A 192 -22.07 22.43 7.71
N SER A 193 -21.27 23.09 6.86
CA SER A 193 -21.50 23.18 5.41
C SER A 193 -21.40 21.83 4.69
N LEU A 194 -20.88 20.80 5.36
CA LEU A 194 -20.81 19.42 4.86
C LEU A 194 -21.93 18.51 5.40
N ASP A 195 -22.93 19.06 6.10
CA ASP A 195 -24.11 18.30 6.50
C ASP A 195 -24.81 17.76 5.24
N ASP A 196 -25.22 16.50 5.30
CA ASP A 196 -25.81 15.72 4.19
C ASP A 196 -24.90 15.47 2.98
N HIS A 197 -23.61 15.81 3.09
CA HIS A 197 -22.57 15.50 2.12
C HIS A 197 -21.61 14.42 2.65
N CYS A 198 -20.75 13.92 1.80
CA CYS A 198 -19.69 13.01 2.21
C CYS A 198 -18.31 13.44 1.70
N VAL A 199 -17.30 12.98 2.42
CA VAL A 199 -15.91 13.03 2.01
C VAL A 199 -15.46 11.61 1.69
N VAL A 200 -14.77 11.39 0.57
CA VAL A 200 -14.25 10.08 0.20
C VAL A 200 -12.73 10.12 0.26
N VAL A 201 -12.15 9.18 0.98
CA VAL A 201 -10.71 8.92 1.01
C VAL A 201 -10.43 7.63 0.23
N LEU A 202 -9.69 7.73 -0.86
CA LEU A 202 -9.24 6.57 -1.63
C LEU A 202 -7.89 6.09 -1.13
N VAL A 203 -7.84 4.80 -0.83
CA VAL A 203 -6.62 4.10 -0.42
C VAL A 203 -6.37 2.87 -1.31
N PRO A 204 -5.12 2.43 -1.50
CA PRO A 204 -4.81 1.39 -2.47
C PRO A 204 -5.21 -0.03 -2.04
N THR A 205 -5.34 -0.32 -0.75
CA THR A 205 -5.56 -1.70 -0.28
C THR A 205 -6.67 -1.81 0.75
N LYS A 206 -7.26 -3.01 0.86
CA LYS A 206 -8.26 -3.31 1.91
C LYS A 206 -7.68 -3.14 3.31
N ALA A 207 -6.41 -3.48 3.53
CA ALA A 207 -5.74 -3.29 4.81
C ALA A 207 -5.69 -1.82 5.22
N LEU A 208 -5.37 -0.93 4.28
CA LEU A 208 -5.39 0.52 4.54
C LEU A 208 -6.79 1.07 4.80
N ILE A 209 -7.84 0.47 4.25
CA ILE A 209 -9.21 0.87 4.59
C ILE A 209 -9.42 0.71 6.10
N THR A 210 -9.14 -0.47 6.64
CA THR A 210 -9.37 -0.77 8.07
C THR A 210 -8.51 0.10 8.97
N GLN A 211 -7.21 0.20 8.66
CA GLN A 211 -6.28 1.04 9.41
C GLN A 211 -6.69 2.52 9.40
N THR A 212 -6.95 3.07 8.20
CA THR A 212 -7.33 4.49 8.06
C THR A 212 -8.67 4.77 8.75
N ALA A 213 -9.64 3.86 8.63
CA ALA A 213 -10.93 4.01 9.29
C ALA A 213 -10.81 3.94 10.82
N ALA A 214 -10.02 3.04 11.36
CA ALA A 214 -9.77 2.94 12.81
C ALA A 214 -9.11 4.22 13.34
N ASP A 215 -8.07 4.70 12.66
CA ASP A 215 -7.38 5.93 13.01
C ASP A 215 -8.32 7.16 12.96
N LEU A 216 -9.20 7.22 11.94
CA LEU A 216 -10.18 8.31 11.80
C LEU A 216 -11.27 8.23 12.87
N ARG A 217 -11.77 7.05 13.22
CA ARG A 217 -12.74 6.89 14.31
C ARG A 217 -12.15 7.36 15.65
N GLN A 218 -10.92 7.02 15.93
CA GLN A 218 -10.20 7.49 17.11
C GLN A 218 -9.98 9.00 17.08
N LEU A 219 -9.54 9.54 15.95
CA LEU A 219 -9.30 10.98 15.78
C LEU A 219 -10.57 11.82 15.96
N LEU A 220 -11.69 11.34 15.40
CA LEU A 220 -12.98 12.05 15.34
C LEU A 220 -13.92 11.69 16.50
N SER A 221 -13.45 10.96 17.51
CA SER A 221 -14.27 10.52 18.66
C SER A 221 -14.91 11.68 19.43
N ASP A 222 -14.33 12.88 19.39
CA ASP A 222 -14.82 14.12 19.99
C ASP A 222 -15.69 14.98 19.05
N VAL A 223 -15.84 14.59 17.78
CA VAL A 223 -16.63 15.34 16.79
C VAL A 223 -18.02 14.72 16.65
N PRO A 224 -19.09 15.44 17.05
CA PRO A 224 -20.43 14.87 17.02
C PRO A 224 -20.99 14.75 15.59
N LYS A 225 -21.90 13.81 15.39
CA LYS A 225 -22.67 13.62 14.14
C LYS A 225 -21.84 13.25 12.91
N VAL A 226 -20.64 12.69 13.12
CA VAL A 226 -19.75 12.20 12.05
C VAL A 226 -19.67 10.70 12.11
N ASN A 227 -19.78 10.04 10.94
CA ASN A 227 -19.58 8.61 10.77
C ASN A 227 -18.38 8.33 9.86
N VAL A 228 -17.62 7.28 10.17
CA VAL A 228 -16.55 6.75 9.30
C VAL A 228 -16.96 5.38 8.79
N ALA A 229 -17.30 5.33 7.50
CA ALA A 229 -17.80 4.11 6.83
C ALA A 229 -16.75 3.55 5.85
N VAL A 230 -16.73 2.23 5.75
CA VAL A 230 -15.78 1.49 4.91
C VAL A 230 -16.46 0.75 3.75
N TYR A 231 -17.78 0.65 3.79
CA TYR A 231 -18.57 0.02 2.73
C TYR A 231 -19.43 1.04 1.97
N PRO A 232 -19.75 0.77 0.68
CA PRO A 232 -20.57 1.66 -0.16
C PRO A 232 -22.01 1.82 0.33
N SER A 233 -22.56 0.80 0.99
CA SER A 233 -23.87 0.83 1.63
C SER A 233 -23.77 1.55 2.99
N LEU A 234 -24.79 2.31 3.31
CA LEU A 234 -24.92 2.95 4.61
C LEU A 234 -26.30 2.57 5.20
N PRO A 235 -26.34 1.76 6.28
CA PRO A 235 -27.59 1.37 6.92
C PRO A 235 -28.47 2.58 7.26
N LYS A 236 -29.79 2.43 7.17
CA LYS A 236 -30.75 3.52 7.35
C LYS A 236 -30.59 4.23 8.69
N PHE A 237 -30.35 3.48 9.78
CA PHE A 237 -30.16 4.07 11.10
C PHE A 237 -28.93 4.98 11.17
N LEU A 238 -27.82 4.65 10.48
CA LEU A 238 -26.62 5.47 10.44
C LEU A 238 -26.85 6.76 9.63
N ARG A 239 -27.68 6.71 8.59
CA ARG A 239 -28.03 7.90 7.79
C ARG A 239 -28.76 8.95 8.60
N HIS A 240 -29.67 8.53 9.49
CA HIS A 240 -30.44 9.42 10.36
C HIS A 240 -29.64 9.90 11.57
N LYS A 241 -28.79 9.03 12.13
CA LYS A 241 -27.97 9.35 13.31
C LYS A 241 -26.84 10.33 12.99
N PHE A 242 -26.19 10.19 11.83
CA PHE A 242 -25.03 10.97 11.45
C PHE A 242 -25.33 11.87 10.25
N LYS A 243 -24.99 13.15 10.38
CA LYS A 243 -25.19 14.13 9.32
C LYS A 243 -24.07 14.13 8.29
N ARG A 244 -22.83 13.84 8.72
CA ARG A 244 -21.63 13.83 7.89
C ARG A 244 -21.06 12.43 7.83
N THR A 245 -20.55 12.02 6.67
CA THR A 245 -19.93 10.71 6.49
C THR A 245 -18.59 10.86 5.79
N ILE A 246 -17.57 10.21 6.36
CA ILE A 246 -16.28 10.04 5.72
C ILE A 246 -16.20 8.58 5.27
N PHE A 247 -16.15 8.35 3.98
CA PHE A 247 -15.94 7.03 3.41
C PHE A 247 -14.47 6.77 3.17
N VAL A 248 -14.00 5.59 3.54
CA VAL A 248 -12.66 5.10 3.20
C VAL A 248 -12.81 3.94 2.22
N PHE A 249 -12.43 4.15 0.97
CA PHE A 249 -12.69 3.23 -0.13
C PHE A 249 -11.43 2.84 -0.90
N THR A 250 -11.51 1.71 -1.59
CA THR A 250 -10.71 1.44 -2.80
C THR A 250 -11.47 1.95 -4.04
N PRO A 251 -10.82 2.07 -5.22
CA PRO A 251 -11.51 2.49 -6.44
C PRO A 251 -12.72 1.62 -6.77
N GLU A 252 -12.64 0.32 -6.54
CA GLU A 252 -13.72 -0.63 -6.78
C GLU A 252 -14.94 -0.33 -5.89
N ARG A 253 -14.70 -0.02 -4.60
CA ARG A 253 -15.77 0.37 -3.68
C ARG A 253 -16.37 1.73 -4.03
N LEU A 254 -15.56 2.68 -4.48
CA LEU A 254 -16.07 3.97 -4.96
C LEU A 254 -16.98 3.79 -6.18
N LEU A 255 -16.59 2.96 -7.16
CA LEU A 255 -17.42 2.69 -8.32
C LEU A 255 -18.77 2.05 -7.94
N ARG A 256 -18.79 1.16 -6.95
CA ARG A 256 -20.04 0.61 -6.39
C ARG A 256 -20.88 1.70 -5.70
N TYR A 257 -20.27 2.58 -4.92
CA TYR A 257 -20.95 3.71 -4.30
C TYR A 257 -21.60 4.63 -5.35
N LEU A 258 -20.88 4.90 -6.43
CA LEU A 258 -21.37 5.72 -7.54
C LEU A 258 -22.55 5.08 -8.30
N ALA A 259 -22.81 3.78 -8.17
CA ALA A 259 -23.97 3.14 -8.73
C ALA A 259 -25.29 3.63 -8.08
N ASN A 260 -25.25 3.84 -6.76
CA ASN A 260 -26.39 4.37 -6.01
C ASN A 260 -25.89 5.24 -4.85
N PRO A 261 -25.44 6.50 -5.12
CA PRO A 261 -24.84 7.34 -4.11
C PRO A 261 -25.89 7.79 -3.10
N VAL A 262 -25.54 7.64 -1.82
CA VAL A 262 -26.43 8.03 -0.70
C VAL A 262 -26.33 9.53 -0.39
N ARG A 263 -25.16 10.13 -0.65
CA ARG A 263 -24.84 11.54 -0.44
C ARG A 263 -23.92 12.05 -1.53
N ASP A 264 -23.98 13.33 -1.83
CA ASP A 264 -23.06 13.97 -2.78
C ASP A 264 -21.65 14.04 -2.21
N ILE A 265 -20.66 13.79 -3.08
CA ILE A 265 -19.25 13.81 -2.70
C ILE A 265 -18.71 15.24 -2.81
N SER A 266 -18.43 15.89 -1.69
CA SER A 266 -17.84 17.23 -1.66
C SER A 266 -16.32 17.22 -1.78
N TYR A 267 -15.67 16.20 -1.24
CA TYR A 267 -14.21 16.02 -1.32
C TYR A 267 -13.85 14.59 -1.71
N LEU A 268 -12.92 14.47 -2.66
CA LEU A 268 -12.26 13.22 -2.99
C LEU A 268 -10.76 13.38 -2.69
N ILE A 269 -10.28 12.65 -1.70
CA ILE A 269 -8.89 12.65 -1.26
C ILE A 269 -8.26 11.34 -1.70
N ILE A 270 -7.20 11.39 -2.50
CA ILE A 270 -6.53 10.19 -3.02
C ILE A 270 -5.16 10.09 -2.37
N ASP A 271 -5.02 9.16 -1.41
CA ASP A 271 -3.72 8.79 -0.86
C ASP A 271 -3.03 7.79 -1.80
N GLU A 272 -1.70 7.86 -1.89
CA GLU A 272 -0.87 7.08 -2.82
C GLU A 272 -1.28 7.33 -4.30
N ALA A 273 -1.46 8.61 -4.67
CA ALA A 273 -1.97 9.03 -6.00
C ALA A 273 -1.13 8.54 -7.19
N GLN A 274 0.15 8.15 -7.00
CA GLN A 274 0.96 7.53 -8.06
C GLN A 274 0.35 6.22 -8.59
N LYS A 275 -0.58 5.60 -7.85
CA LYS A 275 -1.33 4.44 -8.35
C LYS A 275 -2.20 4.76 -9.57
N ILE A 276 -2.62 6.01 -9.75
CA ILE A 276 -3.40 6.44 -10.93
C ILE A 276 -2.59 6.29 -12.23
N ILE A 277 -1.27 6.50 -12.13
CA ILE A 277 -0.35 6.53 -13.28
C ILE A 277 0.58 5.32 -13.35
N ALA A 278 0.36 4.31 -12.50
CA ALA A 278 1.21 3.13 -12.45
C ALA A 278 1.03 2.26 -13.72
N GLU A 279 2.01 2.27 -14.61
CA GLU A 279 1.96 1.58 -15.93
C GLU A 279 1.74 0.07 -15.88
N HIS A 280 1.96 -0.53 -14.72
CA HIS A 280 1.92 -1.99 -14.55
C HIS A 280 0.89 -2.45 -13.53
N ASP A 281 0.18 -1.53 -12.91
CA ASP A 281 -0.92 -1.80 -12.01
C ASP A 281 -2.24 -1.68 -12.79
N THR A 282 -2.93 -2.80 -12.96
CA THR A 282 -4.22 -2.84 -13.69
C THR A 282 -5.30 -1.97 -13.03
N ARG A 283 -5.12 -1.64 -11.74
CA ARG A 283 -6.03 -0.77 -11.00
C ARG A 283 -5.88 0.71 -11.32
N SER A 284 -4.80 1.12 -12.00
CA SER A 284 -4.59 2.51 -12.40
C SER A 284 -5.76 3.04 -13.24
N SER A 285 -6.28 2.23 -14.15
CA SER A 285 -7.46 2.53 -14.96
C SER A 285 -8.74 2.71 -14.12
N LEU A 286 -8.90 1.94 -13.02
CA LEU A 286 -10.04 2.06 -12.12
C LEU A 286 -9.98 3.36 -11.31
N TYR A 287 -8.79 3.74 -10.82
CA TYR A 287 -8.58 5.04 -10.18
C TYR A 287 -8.95 6.20 -11.11
N TYR A 288 -8.44 6.14 -12.35
CA TYR A 288 -8.74 7.15 -13.36
C TYR A 288 -10.25 7.25 -13.61
N HIS A 289 -10.90 6.12 -13.92
CA HIS A 289 -12.33 6.08 -14.21
C HIS A 289 -13.19 6.55 -13.03
N ALA A 290 -12.93 6.04 -11.82
CA ALA A 290 -13.69 6.44 -10.63
C ALA A 290 -13.59 7.95 -10.37
N THR A 291 -12.40 8.54 -10.55
CA THR A 291 -12.21 9.98 -10.37
C THR A 291 -12.91 10.78 -11.47
N VAL A 292 -12.86 10.34 -12.73
CA VAL A 292 -13.61 10.96 -13.84
C VAL A 292 -15.11 10.95 -13.54
N GLU A 293 -15.65 9.83 -13.07
CA GLU A 293 -17.08 9.71 -12.73
C GLU A 293 -17.49 10.60 -11.57
N VAL A 294 -16.64 10.75 -10.54
CA VAL A 294 -16.90 11.67 -9.43
C VAL A 294 -16.93 13.13 -9.93
N VAL A 295 -15.92 13.54 -10.69
CA VAL A 295 -15.82 14.90 -11.23
C VAL A 295 -16.98 15.24 -12.17
N ARG A 296 -17.50 14.24 -12.90
CA ARG A 296 -18.63 14.39 -13.81
C ARG A 296 -19.95 14.63 -13.07
N ARG A 297 -20.15 13.91 -11.95
CA ARG A 297 -21.45 13.89 -11.25
C ARG A 297 -21.60 14.93 -10.18
N PHE A 298 -20.50 15.32 -9.52
CA PHE A 298 -20.53 16.17 -8.34
C PHE A 298 -19.57 17.35 -8.47
N ALA A 299 -19.90 18.44 -7.78
CA ALA A 299 -19.00 19.59 -7.62
C ALA A 299 -17.91 19.29 -6.57
N THR A 300 -17.09 18.27 -6.82
CA THR A 300 -16.13 17.70 -5.87
C THR A 300 -14.80 18.43 -5.92
N LYS A 301 -14.25 18.76 -4.75
CA LYS A 301 -12.86 19.19 -4.58
C LYS A 301 -11.92 17.98 -4.56
N LEU A 302 -10.76 18.09 -5.23
CA LEU A 302 -9.80 16.97 -5.37
C LEU A 302 -8.52 17.29 -4.60
N ILE A 303 -8.06 16.32 -3.81
CA ILE A 303 -6.78 16.38 -3.10
C ILE A 303 -6.00 15.10 -3.43
N PHE A 304 -4.77 15.26 -3.93
CA PHE A 304 -3.88 14.17 -4.27
C PHE A 304 -2.65 14.20 -3.38
N ALA A 305 -2.33 13.07 -2.75
CA ALA A 305 -1.11 12.89 -1.99
C ALA A 305 -0.29 11.76 -2.61
N SER A 306 0.99 12.03 -2.90
CA SER A 306 1.89 11.06 -3.53
C SER A 306 3.24 10.99 -2.83
N PRO A 307 4.01 9.90 -3.03
CA PRO A 307 5.44 9.88 -2.67
C PRO A 307 6.21 11.00 -3.37
N SER A 308 7.49 11.14 -3.05
CA SER A 308 8.34 12.17 -3.64
C SER A 308 8.35 12.13 -5.17
N LEU A 309 7.69 13.09 -5.77
CA LEU A 309 7.66 13.38 -7.20
C LEU A 309 7.99 14.85 -7.40
N GLU A 310 8.67 15.17 -8.50
CA GLU A 310 8.97 16.56 -8.86
C GLU A 310 7.80 17.32 -9.48
N ASN A 311 6.85 16.58 -10.05
CA ASN A 311 5.74 17.12 -10.82
C ASN A 311 4.38 16.60 -10.31
N PRO A 312 3.98 16.90 -9.05
CA PRO A 312 2.69 16.48 -8.52
C PRO A 312 1.49 17.08 -9.27
N GLU A 313 1.67 18.17 -10.00
CA GLU A 313 0.66 18.78 -10.86
C GLU A 313 0.12 17.84 -11.94
N ILE A 314 0.83 16.75 -12.25
CA ILE A 314 0.37 15.73 -13.21
C ILE A 314 -1.00 15.16 -12.84
N PHE A 315 -1.29 15.01 -11.54
CA PHE A 315 -2.59 14.49 -11.09
C PHE A 315 -3.72 15.49 -11.35
N LEU A 316 -3.46 16.78 -11.25
CA LEU A 316 -4.44 17.81 -11.60
C LEU A 316 -4.66 17.87 -13.12
N GLN A 317 -3.59 17.79 -13.90
CA GLN A 317 -3.64 17.75 -15.36
C GLN A 317 -4.47 16.59 -15.90
N LEU A 318 -4.37 15.40 -15.28
CA LEU A 318 -5.15 14.21 -15.67
C LEU A 318 -6.66 14.45 -15.68
N PHE A 319 -7.16 15.37 -14.84
CA PHE A 319 -8.58 15.69 -14.70
C PHE A 319 -8.93 17.09 -15.18
N GLY A 320 -8.04 17.73 -15.96
CA GLY A 320 -8.28 19.04 -16.57
C GLY A 320 -8.42 20.16 -15.53
N LYS A 321 -7.73 20.05 -14.38
CA LYS A 321 -7.75 21.06 -13.32
C LYS A 321 -6.55 22.01 -13.42
N ALA A 322 -6.70 23.23 -12.87
CA ALA A 322 -5.61 24.18 -12.75
C ALA A 322 -4.43 23.58 -11.96
N THR A 323 -3.20 23.86 -12.36
CA THR A 323 -1.99 23.26 -11.82
C THR A 323 -1.32 24.07 -10.71
N ASP A 324 -1.82 25.28 -10.45
CA ASP A 324 -1.27 26.21 -9.46
C ASP A 324 -1.37 25.65 -8.02
N GLY A 325 -2.40 24.84 -7.75
CA GLY A 325 -2.58 24.12 -6.51
C GLY A 325 -1.68 22.91 -6.39
N SER A 326 -0.37 23.06 -6.60
CA SER A 326 0.58 21.94 -6.46
C SER A 326 1.77 22.29 -5.59
N MET A 327 2.31 21.26 -4.86
CA MET A 327 3.50 21.41 -4.03
C MET A 327 4.33 20.14 -3.97
N ALA A 328 5.60 20.20 -4.35
CA ALA A 328 6.58 19.13 -4.18
C ALA A 328 7.55 19.48 -3.06
N THR A 329 7.87 18.50 -2.20
CA THR A 329 8.89 18.65 -1.17
C THR A 329 9.84 17.46 -1.15
N ARG A 330 11.12 17.74 -0.86
CA ARG A 330 12.16 16.73 -0.65
C ARG A 330 12.63 16.65 0.79
N GLU A 331 12.15 17.54 1.66
CA GLU A 331 12.53 17.54 3.07
C GLU A 331 12.11 16.24 3.76
N ARG A 332 13.06 15.60 4.43
CA ARG A 332 12.84 14.38 5.21
C ARG A 332 12.90 14.73 6.68
N THR A 333 11.92 14.26 7.42
CA THR A 333 11.89 14.42 8.88
C THR A 333 12.73 13.38 9.61
N VAL A 334 13.22 12.34 8.92
CA VAL A 334 14.13 11.32 9.40
C VAL A 334 15.30 11.18 8.42
N ALA A 335 16.53 11.22 8.91
CA ALA A 335 17.72 11.00 8.10
C ALA A 335 17.83 9.53 7.66
N GLN A 336 18.27 9.28 6.44
CA GLN A 336 18.48 7.93 5.91
C GLN A 336 19.96 7.70 5.63
N GLN A 337 20.51 6.65 6.22
CA GLN A 337 21.83 6.11 5.88
C GLN A 337 21.63 4.94 4.92
N ARG A 338 22.30 4.95 3.79
CA ARG A 338 22.13 3.93 2.73
C ARG A 338 23.43 3.16 2.52
N TYR A 339 23.30 1.83 2.52
CA TYR A 339 24.41 0.90 2.42
C TYR A 339 24.14 -0.14 1.34
N PHE A 340 25.19 -0.60 0.69
CA PHE A 340 25.13 -1.74 -0.22
C PHE A 340 26.23 -2.74 0.15
N ILE A 341 25.84 -3.96 0.48
CA ILE A 341 26.74 -5.06 0.85
C ILE A 341 26.72 -6.09 -0.27
N ASP A 342 27.87 -6.30 -0.90
CA ASP A 342 28.05 -7.28 -1.95
C ASP A 342 28.82 -8.48 -1.40
N LEU A 343 28.10 -9.55 -1.08
CA LEU A 343 28.69 -10.78 -0.56
C LEU A 343 29.39 -11.63 -1.65
N VAL A 344 29.05 -11.36 -2.94
CA VAL A 344 29.68 -12.06 -4.07
C VAL A 344 31.07 -11.51 -4.37
N ASP A 345 31.15 -10.18 -4.52
CA ASP A 345 32.39 -9.48 -4.81
C ASP A 345 33.15 -9.09 -3.52
N ARG A 346 32.60 -9.40 -2.33
CA ARG A 346 33.14 -9.10 -0.99
C ARG A 346 33.47 -7.61 -0.80
N LYS A 347 32.54 -6.74 -1.18
CA LYS A 347 32.66 -5.29 -1.12
C LYS A 347 31.53 -4.67 -0.34
N GLN A 348 31.82 -3.54 0.32
CA GLN A 348 30.82 -2.76 1.05
C GLN A 348 30.85 -1.30 0.60
N TYR A 349 29.68 -0.70 0.53
CA TYR A 349 29.51 0.67 0.07
C TYR A 349 28.56 1.44 0.97
N TYR A 350 28.79 2.74 1.10
CA TYR A 350 27.87 3.68 1.71
C TYR A 350 27.60 4.85 0.77
N VAL A 351 26.50 5.60 1.02
CA VAL A 351 26.10 6.74 0.18
C VAL A 351 26.34 8.03 0.96
N PRO A 352 27.36 8.84 0.59
CA PRO A 352 27.61 10.15 1.21
C PRO A 352 26.45 11.13 0.99
N ALA A 353 26.20 12.00 1.98
CA ALA A 353 25.07 12.94 1.96
C ALA A 353 25.14 13.97 0.84
N ILE A 354 26.35 14.47 0.50
CA ILE A 354 26.52 15.51 -0.53
C ILE A 354 26.69 14.90 -1.91
N GLN A 355 27.59 13.94 -2.05
CA GLN A 355 27.96 13.42 -3.38
C GLN A 355 26.91 12.51 -3.98
N ARG A 356 26.05 11.88 -3.15
CA ARG A 356 24.98 10.94 -3.54
C ARG A 356 25.44 9.84 -4.52
N THR A 357 26.74 9.51 -4.50
CA THR A 357 27.35 8.39 -5.23
C THR A 357 27.82 7.37 -4.22
N MET A 358 27.76 6.08 -4.56
CA MET A 358 28.26 5.05 -3.66
C MET A 358 29.77 5.15 -3.51
N SER A 359 30.23 5.26 -2.25
CA SER A 359 31.64 5.21 -1.86
C SER A 359 31.99 3.82 -1.32
N GLU A 360 33.03 3.20 -1.82
CA GLU A 360 33.51 1.90 -1.32
C GLU A 360 34.17 2.08 0.04
N LEU A 361 33.87 1.18 0.97
CA LEU A 361 34.57 1.07 2.24
C LEU A 361 35.75 0.11 2.04
N ASP A 362 36.94 0.53 2.46
CA ASP A 362 38.16 -0.30 2.34
C ASP A 362 38.21 -1.41 3.41
N ALA A 363 37.13 -2.19 3.48
CA ALA A 363 37.01 -3.36 4.32
C ALA A 363 36.02 -4.36 3.70
N PRO A 364 36.35 -5.64 3.62
CA PRO A 364 35.43 -6.66 3.15
C PRO A 364 34.31 -6.90 4.18
N PRO A 365 33.15 -7.47 3.75
CA PRO A 365 32.12 -7.92 4.68
C PRO A 365 32.68 -8.94 5.68
N VAL A 366 32.37 -8.72 6.96
CA VAL A 366 32.81 -9.62 8.05
C VAL A 366 32.06 -10.94 8.01
N GLN A 367 30.80 -10.91 7.59
CA GLN A 367 29.94 -12.09 7.47
C GLN A 367 29.80 -12.49 6.00
N ASP A 368 29.76 -13.79 5.75
CA ASP A 368 29.56 -14.38 4.40
C ASP A 368 28.12 -14.81 4.16
N ASP A 369 27.33 -15.01 5.21
CA ASP A 369 25.93 -15.40 5.17
C ASP A 369 25.00 -14.19 5.38
N ILE A 370 23.97 -14.11 4.55
CA ILE A 370 23.01 -12.99 4.56
C ILE A 370 22.25 -12.86 5.89
N ILE A 371 21.98 -13.99 6.58
CA ILE A 371 21.29 -14.00 7.86
C ILE A 371 22.20 -13.43 8.94
N ASP A 372 23.48 -13.78 8.93
CA ASP A 372 24.47 -13.28 9.88
C ASP A 372 24.71 -11.77 9.68
N VAL A 373 24.69 -11.29 8.44
CA VAL A 373 24.71 -9.86 8.13
C VAL A 373 23.50 -9.16 8.75
N VAL A 374 22.30 -9.71 8.52
CA VAL A 374 21.06 -9.12 9.07
C VAL A 374 21.10 -9.09 10.58
N LEU A 375 21.48 -10.17 11.26
CA LEU A 375 21.53 -10.27 12.71
C LEU A 375 22.56 -9.29 13.31
N SER A 376 23.77 -9.26 12.75
CA SER A 376 24.85 -8.41 13.27
C SER A 376 24.58 -6.92 13.07
N ARG A 377 23.93 -6.50 11.96
CA ARG A 377 23.62 -5.09 11.70
C ARG A 377 22.33 -4.61 12.36
N SER A 378 21.45 -5.53 12.74
CA SER A 378 20.22 -5.16 13.45
C SER A 378 20.45 -4.78 14.90
N GLY A 379 21.44 -5.36 15.57
CA GLY A 379 21.59 -5.24 17.00
C GLY A 379 20.27 -5.58 17.72
N ASN A 380 19.81 -4.71 18.60
CA ASN A 380 18.52 -4.85 19.29
C ASN A 380 17.38 -4.07 18.59
N SER A 381 17.63 -3.44 17.45
CA SER A 381 16.67 -2.57 16.79
C SER A 381 15.64 -3.34 16.00
N LYS A 382 14.40 -2.81 15.95
CA LYS A 382 13.35 -3.30 15.04
C LYS A 382 13.83 -3.22 13.60
N SER A 383 13.67 -4.30 12.87
CA SER A 383 14.21 -4.45 11.52
C SER A 383 13.19 -5.09 10.58
N ILE A 384 13.05 -4.50 9.40
CA ILE A 384 12.22 -5.02 8.31
C ILE A 384 13.14 -5.64 7.26
N ILE A 385 12.73 -6.79 6.71
CA ILE A 385 13.47 -7.51 5.69
C ILE A 385 12.57 -7.69 4.49
N TYR A 386 12.93 -7.07 3.38
CA TYR A 386 12.17 -7.19 2.13
C TYR A 386 12.66 -8.37 1.29
N ILE A 387 11.73 -9.26 0.93
CA ILE A 387 11.94 -10.37 -0.02
C ILE A 387 10.75 -10.48 -0.95
N ASN A 388 11.00 -10.61 -2.26
CA ASN A 388 9.94 -10.78 -3.25
C ASN A 388 9.44 -12.23 -3.27
N GLY A 389 8.20 -12.45 -2.84
CA GLY A 389 7.51 -13.76 -2.84
C GLY A 389 7.11 -14.25 -1.45
N SER A 390 5.83 -14.61 -1.27
CA SER A 390 5.25 -14.98 0.04
C SER A 390 5.94 -16.21 0.66
N LEU A 391 6.07 -17.31 -0.07
CA LEU A 391 6.72 -18.52 0.43
C LEU A 391 8.20 -18.25 0.77
N LYS A 392 8.91 -17.47 -0.06
CA LYS A 392 10.31 -17.09 0.21
C LYS A 392 10.46 -16.27 1.47
N SER A 393 9.51 -15.36 1.74
CA SER A 393 9.52 -14.57 2.97
C SER A 393 9.31 -15.44 4.21
N ALA A 394 8.41 -16.42 4.13
CA ALA A 394 8.16 -17.38 5.20
C ALA A 394 9.38 -18.30 5.43
N GLU A 395 9.98 -18.84 4.36
CA GLU A 395 11.18 -19.69 4.44
C GLU A 395 12.40 -18.92 5.00
N PHE A 396 12.57 -17.65 4.61
CA PHE A 396 13.64 -16.82 5.17
C PHE A 396 13.39 -16.50 6.65
N ALA A 397 12.14 -16.21 7.04
CA ALA A 397 11.78 -16.02 8.44
C ALA A 397 12.06 -17.27 9.28
N MET A 398 11.77 -18.46 8.76
CA MET A 398 12.12 -19.73 9.42
C MET A 398 13.64 -19.87 9.62
N ASN A 399 14.45 -19.63 8.60
CA ASN A 399 15.90 -19.72 8.68
C ASN A 399 16.50 -18.68 9.63
N LEU A 400 15.96 -17.44 9.62
CA LEU A 400 16.37 -16.39 10.55
C LEU A 400 16.00 -16.74 11.99
N SER A 401 14.77 -17.23 12.21
CA SER A 401 14.28 -17.62 13.54
C SER A 401 15.09 -18.77 14.14
N ALA A 402 15.58 -19.71 13.32
CA ALA A 402 16.40 -20.82 13.78
C ALA A 402 17.72 -20.38 14.48
N ARG A 403 18.20 -19.15 14.19
CA ARG A 403 19.39 -18.56 14.83
C ARG A 403 19.07 -17.65 16.01
N LYS A 404 17.81 -17.58 16.45
CA LYS A 404 17.37 -16.77 17.58
C LYS A 404 16.87 -17.61 18.75
N ASN A 405 16.99 -17.04 19.95
CA ASN A 405 16.45 -17.67 21.15
C ASN A 405 14.92 -17.55 21.18
N VAL A 406 14.30 -18.44 21.92
CA VAL A 406 12.87 -18.37 22.24
C VAL A 406 12.59 -17.12 23.08
N VAL A 407 11.47 -16.46 22.83
CA VAL A 407 10.98 -15.32 23.60
C VAL A 407 9.69 -15.71 24.32
N ASP A 408 9.56 -15.26 25.56
CA ASP A 408 8.37 -15.46 26.37
C ASP A 408 7.61 -14.14 26.45
N ASP A 409 6.43 -14.09 25.85
CA ASP A 409 5.57 -12.91 25.82
C ASP A 409 4.12 -13.31 25.58
N VAL A 410 3.22 -12.83 26.46
CA VAL A 410 1.79 -13.21 26.44
C VAL A 410 1.09 -12.78 25.15
N GLN A 411 1.43 -11.62 24.58
CA GLN A 411 0.81 -11.16 23.34
C GLN A 411 1.24 -12.02 22.15
N ILE A 412 2.51 -12.46 22.15
CA ILE A 412 3.02 -13.39 21.15
C ILE A 412 2.34 -14.74 21.28
N ASP A 413 2.18 -15.26 22.51
CA ASP A 413 1.52 -16.54 22.73
C ASP A 413 0.07 -16.51 22.27
N THR A 414 -0.66 -15.43 22.57
CA THR A 414 -2.02 -15.21 22.08
C THR A 414 -2.04 -15.20 20.53
N LEU A 415 -1.15 -14.46 19.88
CA LEU A 415 -1.09 -14.44 18.42
C LEU A 415 -0.71 -15.81 17.82
N ILE A 416 0.16 -16.57 18.46
CA ILE A 416 0.50 -17.93 18.03
C ILE A 416 -0.74 -18.84 18.08
N ASP A 417 -1.55 -18.74 19.14
CA ASP A 417 -2.78 -19.53 19.27
C ASP A 417 -3.83 -19.08 18.24
N ASP A 418 -3.98 -17.77 17.99
CA ASP A 418 -4.81 -17.25 16.89
C ASP A 418 -4.37 -17.82 15.54
N VAL A 419 -3.07 -17.80 15.23
CA VAL A 419 -2.52 -18.34 13.97
C VAL A 419 -2.84 -19.82 13.82
N LYS A 420 -2.70 -20.62 14.89
CA LYS A 420 -3.03 -22.05 14.87
C LYS A 420 -4.51 -22.30 14.69
N GLU A 421 -5.35 -21.51 15.35
CA GLU A 421 -6.80 -21.64 15.29
C GLU A 421 -7.37 -21.15 13.94
N TYR A 422 -6.98 -19.97 13.47
CA TYR A 422 -7.54 -19.37 12.26
C TYR A 422 -6.92 -19.89 10.95
N ILE A 423 -5.63 -20.28 10.94
CA ILE A 423 -4.94 -20.76 9.74
C ILE A 423 -4.63 -22.26 9.85
N HIS A 424 -3.56 -22.61 10.56
CA HIS A 424 -3.15 -24.01 10.75
C HIS A 424 -2.04 -24.11 11.80
N LYS A 425 -2.05 -25.22 12.57
CA LYS A 425 -1.04 -25.49 13.62
C LYS A 425 0.41 -25.51 13.11
N ASP A 426 0.62 -25.93 11.87
CA ASP A 426 1.95 -26.06 11.24
C ASP A 426 2.30 -24.88 10.32
N TYR A 427 1.53 -23.77 10.39
CA TYR A 427 1.89 -22.58 9.65
C TYR A 427 3.17 -21.98 10.21
N TYR A 428 4.13 -21.69 9.34
CA TYR A 428 5.46 -21.21 9.75
C TYR A 428 5.43 -20.01 10.70
N LEU A 429 4.41 -19.14 10.58
CA LEU A 429 4.28 -17.96 11.42
C LEU A 429 4.24 -18.30 12.92
N ALA A 430 3.54 -19.38 13.31
CA ALA A 430 3.45 -19.78 14.69
C ALA A 430 4.82 -20.15 15.30
N SER A 431 5.67 -20.80 14.54
CA SER A 431 7.02 -21.19 15.00
C SER A 431 8.02 -20.02 14.97
N THR A 432 7.91 -19.13 13.98
CA THR A 432 8.84 -17.98 13.86
C THR A 432 8.55 -16.92 14.91
N LEU A 433 7.27 -16.66 15.23
CA LEU A 433 6.85 -15.73 16.29
C LEU A 433 7.43 -16.12 17.65
N ARG A 434 7.48 -17.41 17.98
CA ARG A 434 8.10 -17.93 19.22
C ARG A 434 9.55 -17.48 19.41
N ARG A 435 10.20 -17.02 18.34
CA ARG A 435 11.59 -16.53 18.36
C ARG A 435 11.74 -15.06 17.96
N GLY A 436 10.65 -14.29 18.09
CA GLY A 436 10.64 -12.85 17.82
C GLY A 436 10.83 -12.48 16.35
N VAL A 437 10.46 -13.39 15.42
CA VAL A 437 10.46 -13.17 13.98
C VAL A 437 9.06 -13.35 13.44
N ALA A 438 8.54 -12.35 12.75
CA ALA A 438 7.28 -12.44 12.02
C ALA A 438 7.55 -12.39 10.51
N PHE A 439 6.56 -12.80 9.72
CA PHE A 439 6.52 -12.46 8.29
C PHE A 439 5.16 -11.90 7.91
N HIS A 440 5.12 -11.16 6.80
CA HIS A 440 3.95 -10.39 6.41
C HIS A 440 3.82 -10.34 4.88
N HIS A 441 2.66 -10.76 4.36
CA HIS A 441 2.34 -10.66 2.93
C HIS A 441 0.82 -10.60 2.69
N GLY A 442 0.39 -10.09 1.53
CA GLY A 442 -1.00 -9.77 1.22
C GLY A 442 -1.97 -10.96 1.14
N LYS A 443 -1.47 -12.20 1.16
CA LYS A 443 -2.29 -13.41 1.13
C LYS A 443 -2.74 -13.88 2.50
N MET A 444 -2.10 -13.39 3.57
CA MET A 444 -2.49 -13.72 4.95
C MET A 444 -3.86 -13.11 5.29
N PRO A 445 -4.66 -13.77 6.15
CA PRO A 445 -5.88 -13.20 6.69
C PRO A 445 -5.62 -11.82 7.30
N GLN A 446 -6.57 -10.91 7.13
CA GLN A 446 -6.41 -9.51 7.53
C GLN A 446 -6.16 -9.37 9.03
N GLU A 447 -6.87 -10.12 9.86
CA GLU A 447 -6.79 -10.10 11.33
C GLU A 447 -5.38 -10.48 11.80
N ILE A 448 -4.81 -11.51 11.20
CA ILE A 448 -3.44 -11.96 11.53
C ILE A 448 -2.41 -10.91 11.08
N ARG A 449 -2.60 -10.29 9.91
CA ARG A 449 -1.72 -9.20 9.46
C ARG A 449 -1.74 -8.01 10.40
N GLU A 450 -2.93 -7.55 10.79
CA GLU A 450 -3.12 -6.43 11.72
C GLU A 450 -2.53 -6.74 13.10
N SER A 451 -2.64 -7.98 13.58
CA SER A 451 -2.03 -8.41 14.83
C SER A 451 -0.49 -8.42 14.75
N VAL A 452 0.09 -8.90 13.65
CA VAL A 452 1.54 -8.81 13.38
C VAL A 452 2.00 -7.34 13.34
N GLU A 453 1.26 -6.48 12.65
CA GLU A 453 1.55 -5.06 12.55
C GLU A 453 1.52 -4.37 13.91
N ARG A 454 0.50 -4.62 14.71
CA ARG A 454 0.33 -4.07 16.06
C ARG A 454 1.46 -4.49 17.00
N ILE A 455 1.76 -5.80 17.06
CA ILE A 455 2.83 -6.32 17.91
C ILE A 455 4.19 -5.79 17.47
N PHE A 456 4.47 -5.69 16.18
CA PHE A 456 5.73 -5.14 15.70
C PHE A 456 5.85 -3.64 15.97
N ALA A 457 4.75 -2.88 15.88
CA ALA A 457 4.74 -1.44 16.14
C ALA A 457 4.99 -1.11 17.64
N ASP A 458 4.67 -2.02 18.56
CA ASP A 458 4.97 -1.83 19.98
C ASP A 458 6.50 -1.87 20.21
N PRO A 459 7.10 -0.77 20.73
CA PRO A 459 8.53 -0.73 21.02
C PRO A 459 9.00 -1.78 22.03
N ASN A 460 8.11 -2.18 22.94
CA ASN A 460 8.42 -3.11 24.04
C ASN A 460 8.26 -4.58 23.60
N SER A 461 7.60 -4.83 22.49
CA SER A 461 7.41 -6.20 21.99
C SER A 461 8.75 -6.85 21.60
N PRO A 462 8.99 -8.12 21.96
CA PRO A 462 10.20 -8.84 21.58
C PRO A 462 10.23 -9.27 20.10
N VAL A 463 9.16 -9.03 19.30
CA VAL A 463 9.19 -9.21 17.85
C VAL A 463 10.12 -8.17 17.24
N GLN A 464 11.33 -8.59 16.93
CA GLN A 464 12.39 -7.72 16.41
C GLN A 464 12.39 -7.64 14.88
N PHE A 465 12.00 -8.71 14.20
CA PHE A 465 12.07 -8.82 12.74
C PHE A 465 10.71 -9.06 12.11
N VAL A 466 10.46 -8.36 11.00
CA VAL A 466 9.36 -8.67 10.08
C VAL A 466 9.93 -8.91 8.69
N VAL A 467 9.76 -10.11 8.18
CA VAL A 467 10.09 -10.45 6.78
C VAL A 467 8.88 -10.22 5.90
N CYS A 468 8.99 -9.38 4.90
CA CYS A 468 7.82 -8.92 4.15
C CYS A 468 8.02 -8.92 2.65
N THR A 469 6.90 -8.90 1.94
CA THR A 469 6.83 -8.72 0.49
C THR A 469 6.44 -7.28 0.11
N SER A 470 6.03 -7.06 -1.12
CA SER A 470 5.57 -5.76 -1.64
C SER A 470 4.38 -5.13 -0.91
N THR A 471 3.72 -5.84 -0.01
CA THR A 471 2.66 -5.27 0.83
C THR A 471 3.14 -4.07 1.65
N LEU A 472 4.41 -4.04 2.02
CA LEU A 472 5.03 -2.86 2.64
C LEU A 472 5.14 -1.65 1.73
N LEU A 473 5.19 -1.84 0.41
CA LEU A 473 5.19 -0.73 -0.56
C LEU A 473 3.82 -0.05 -0.62
N GLU A 474 2.77 -0.73 -0.19
CA GLU A 474 1.37 -0.33 -0.36
C GLU A 474 0.73 0.34 0.87
N GLY A 475 1.52 1.08 1.65
CA GLY A 475 0.99 2.00 2.66
C GLY A 475 0.85 1.46 4.09
N VAL A 476 1.21 0.21 4.37
CA VAL A 476 1.23 -0.31 5.75
C VAL A 476 2.23 0.48 6.61
N ASN A 477 1.80 1.01 7.74
CA ASN A 477 2.65 1.84 8.61
C ASN A 477 3.47 0.98 9.57
N LEU A 478 4.54 0.38 9.08
CA LEU A 478 5.52 -0.39 9.87
C LEU A 478 6.90 0.27 9.80
N PRO A 479 7.15 1.34 10.55
CA PRO A 479 8.49 1.93 10.58
C PRO A 479 9.46 1.08 11.41
N ALA A 480 10.69 0.96 10.93
CA ALA A 480 11.77 0.25 11.62
C ALA A 480 13.08 1.04 11.56
N LYS A 481 13.98 0.84 12.51
CA LYS A 481 15.32 1.45 12.46
C LYS A 481 16.08 0.99 11.22
N ASN A 482 16.01 -0.31 10.91
CA ASN A 482 16.73 -0.90 9.79
C ASN A 482 15.78 -1.53 8.77
N ILE A 483 16.08 -1.32 7.49
CA ILE A 483 15.43 -2.02 6.37
C ILE A 483 16.50 -2.73 5.56
N PHE A 484 16.36 -4.06 5.48
CA PHE A 484 17.21 -4.91 4.65
C PHE A 484 16.46 -5.24 3.36
N ILE A 485 17.07 -4.96 2.21
CA ILE A 485 16.51 -5.23 0.88
C ILE A 485 17.36 -6.33 0.26
N LEU A 486 16.80 -7.54 0.18
CA LEU A 486 17.55 -8.74 -0.24
C LEU A 486 17.43 -9.03 -1.75
N ASN A 487 16.54 -8.32 -2.44
CA ASN A 487 16.45 -8.37 -3.90
C ASN A 487 15.82 -7.08 -4.44
N ASP A 488 16.05 -6.83 -5.72
CA ASP A 488 15.67 -5.61 -6.43
C ASP A 488 14.38 -5.76 -7.26
N LYS A 489 13.50 -6.71 -6.91
CA LYS A 489 12.30 -7.00 -7.69
C LYS A 489 11.02 -6.76 -6.92
N HIS A 490 10.06 -6.19 -7.62
CA HIS A 490 8.66 -6.13 -7.24
C HIS A 490 7.84 -6.99 -8.23
N GLY A 491 7.33 -8.12 -7.75
CA GLY A 491 6.72 -9.11 -8.65
C GLY A 491 7.74 -9.66 -9.66
N GLY A 492 7.44 -9.55 -10.94
CA GLY A 492 8.32 -10.00 -12.03
C GLY A 492 9.32 -8.96 -12.54
N LYS A 493 9.34 -7.74 -12.00
CA LYS A 493 10.11 -6.60 -12.51
C LYS A 493 11.07 -6.05 -11.47
N HIS A 494 12.11 -5.35 -11.96
CA HIS A 494 13.00 -4.58 -11.08
C HIS A 494 12.25 -3.37 -10.49
N PHE A 495 12.68 -2.92 -9.32
CA PHE A 495 12.13 -1.72 -8.69
C PHE A 495 12.14 -0.51 -9.61
N SER A 496 11.03 0.23 -9.57
CA SER A 496 11.05 1.64 -9.97
C SER A 496 11.70 2.50 -8.88
N GLU A 497 12.10 3.72 -9.24
CA GLU A 497 12.59 4.69 -8.24
C GLU A 497 11.55 4.99 -7.17
N ILE A 498 10.27 5.03 -7.53
CA ILE A 498 9.16 5.23 -6.59
C ILE A 498 9.06 4.06 -5.60
N ASP A 499 9.09 2.81 -6.11
CA ASP A 499 9.01 1.61 -5.26
C ASP A 499 10.17 1.55 -4.27
N PHE A 500 11.40 1.76 -4.77
CA PHE A 500 12.59 1.76 -3.92
C PHE A 500 12.53 2.85 -2.84
N ASN A 501 12.18 4.08 -3.20
CA ASN A 501 12.09 5.19 -2.26
C ASN A 501 10.95 5.01 -1.25
N ASN A 502 9.82 4.38 -1.64
CA ASN A 502 8.74 4.03 -0.72
C ASN A 502 9.20 3.01 0.32
N LEU A 503 9.94 1.99 -0.11
CA LEU A 503 10.49 0.99 0.79
C LEU A 503 11.57 1.59 1.70
N ALA A 504 12.53 2.30 1.14
CA ALA A 504 13.58 3.01 1.87
C ALA A 504 13.01 4.01 2.88
N GLY A 505 11.88 4.66 2.53
CA GLY A 505 11.19 5.62 3.38
C GLY A 505 10.58 5.05 4.67
N ARG A 506 10.56 3.73 4.83
CA ARG A 506 10.17 3.06 6.08
C ARG A 506 11.32 2.97 7.08
N ALA A 507 12.55 3.30 6.67
CA ALA A 507 13.71 3.34 7.56
C ALA A 507 13.65 4.56 8.48
N GLY A 508 13.71 4.30 9.79
CA GLY A 508 13.62 5.31 10.84
C GLY A 508 12.19 5.61 11.30
N ARG A 509 12.02 5.72 12.60
CA ARG A 509 10.75 6.04 13.25
C ARG A 509 10.77 7.50 13.69
N LEU A 510 9.91 8.33 13.11
CA LEU A 510 9.83 9.76 13.42
C LEU A 510 9.75 10.08 14.93
N THR A 511 9.11 9.21 15.70
CA THR A 511 8.88 9.39 17.14
C THR A 511 9.91 8.68 18.04
N TYR A 512 10.87 7.94 17.46
CA TYR A 512 11.84 7.14 18.22
C TYR A 512 13.27 7.29 17.71
N ASP A 513 13.46 7.51 16.39
CA ASP A 513 14.76 7.49 15.74
C ASP A 513 15.02 8.80 14.99
N PHE A 514 16.24 9.32 15.07
CA PHE A 514 16.68 10.45 14.23
C PHE A 514 17.08 10.01 12.83
N SER A 515 17.51 8.77 12.70
CA SER A 515 17.96 8.17 11.45
C SER A 515 17.41 6.76 11.28
N GLY A 516 17.39 6.31 10.03
CA GLY A 516 17.14 4.93 9.67
C GLY A 516 18.17 4.40 8.69
N ASN A 517 18.43 3.10 8.74
CA ASN A 517 19.40 2.42 7.87
C ASN A 517 18.68 1.65 6.78
N VAL A 518 19.07 1.88 5.53
CA VAL A 518 18.63 1.13 4.36
C VAL A 518 19.81 0.31 3.87
N VAL A 519 19.72 -1.01 4.03
CA VAL A 519 20.81 -1.94 3.73
C VAL A 519 20.39 -2.84 2.57
N CYS A 520 20.99 -2.63 1.42
CA CYS A 520 20.79 -3.49 0.25
C CYS A 520 21.86 -4.59 0.27
N ILE A 521 21.45 -5.86 0.13
CA ILE A 521 22.38 -6.99 0.19
C ILE A 521 22.28 -7.80 -1.10
N ARG A 522 23.44 -8.03 -1.76
CA ARG A 522 23.57 -8.94 -2.89
C ARG A 522 24.25 -10.21 -2.42
N ASP A 523 23.59 -11.34 -2.64
CA ASP A 523 24.15 -12.69 -2.48
C ASP A 523 24.27 -13.41 -3.82
N GLY A 524 24.81 -14.61 -3.84
CA GLY A 524 24.95 -15.42 -5.05
C GLY A 524 23.63 -15.83 -5.70
N LYS A 525 22.51 -15.72 -5.00
CA LYS A 525 21.15 -16.06 -5.45
C LYS A 525 20.40 -14.84 -6.00
N SER A 526 20.74 -13.64 -5.59
CA SER A 526 20.12 -12.38 -6.00
C SER A 526 21.01 -11.66 -7.02
N ARG A 527 20.48 -11.45 -8.22
CA ARG A 527 21.15 -10.63 -9.25
C ARG A 527 20.57 -9.23 -9.23
N TRP A 528 21.31 -8.30 -8.65
CA TRP A 528 20.97 -6.89 -8.73
C TRP A 528 21.33 -6.32 -10.12
N ALA A 529 20.38 -5.69 -10.79
CA ALA A 529 20.67 -4.97 -12.04
C ALA A 529 21.55 -3.75 -11.75
N GLY A 530 22.40 -3.36 -12.69
CA GLY A 530 23.23 -2.14 -12.56
C GLY A 530 22.38 -0.89 -12.30
N THR A 531 21.28 -0.75 -13.03
CA THR A 531 20.32 0.36 -12.86
C THR A 531 19.70 0.41 -11.47
N THR A 532 19.45 -0.75 -10.84
CA THR A 532 18.88 -0.80 -9.49
C THR A 532 19.91 -0.48 -8.42
N ARG A 533 21.18 -0.80 -8.64
CA ARG A 533 22.28 -0.35 -7.78
C ARG A 533 22.37 1.18 -7.76
N ASP A 534 22.16 1.85 -8.89
CA ASP A 534 22.12 3.30 -8.98
C ASP A 534 20.97 3.91 -8.17
N LEU A 535 19.85 3.20 -7.99
CA LEU A 535 18.74 3.66 -7.15
C LEU A 535 19.13 3.78 -5.66
N VAL A 536 20.09 2.96 -5.21
CA VAL A 536 20.58 3.03 -3.81
C VAL A 536 21.18 4.40 -3.52
N SER A 537 21.87 5.01 -4.48
CA SER A 537 22.45 6.36 -4.35
C SER A 537 21.39 7.46 -4.20
N GLY A 538 20.18 7.26 -4.75
CA GLY A 538 19.08 8.22 -4.68
C GLY A 538 19.37 9.56 -5.36
N SER A 539 20.26 9.56 -6.36
CA SER A 539 20.79 10.77 -7.00
C SER A 539 19.83 11.42 -7.99
N ARG A 540 18.81 10.70 -8.45
CA ARG A 540 17.89 11.20 -9.48
C ARG A 540 16.56 11.65 -8.90
N PRO A 541 16.08 12.84 -9.33
CA PRO A 541 14.72 13.26 -9.02
C PRO A 541 13.71 12.40 -9.79
N VAL A 542 12.65 11.99 -9.11
CA VAL A 542 11.62 11.14 -9.71
C VAL A 542 10.56 12.03 -10.35
N ARG A 543 10.43 11.96 -11.67
CA ARG A 543 9.31 12.57 -12.39
C ARG A 543 8.28 11.51 -12.75
N ALA A 544 7.04 11.78 -12.40
CA ALA A 544 5.93 10.97 -12.82
C ALA A 544 5.64 11.18 -14.31
N ASP A 545 5.34 10.12 -15.03
CA ASP A 545 4.86 10.17 -16.40
C ASP A 545 3.56 9.36 -16.54
N SER A 546 2.68 9.80 -17.44
CA SER A 546 1.45 9.10 -17.77
C SER A 546 1.22 9.14 -19.26
N PHE A 547 0.77 8.03 -19.85
CA PHE A 547 0.46 8.03 -21.27
C PHE A 547 -0.70 9.00 -21.61
N LEU A 548 -1.43 9.49 -20.61
CA LEU A 548 -2.49 10.48 -20.78
C LEU A 548 -1.99 11.94 -20.75
N VAL A 549 -0.83 12.24 -20.18
CA VAL A 549 -0.37 13.64 -19.95
C VAL A 549 0.98 14.02 -20.57
N GLY A 550 1.95 13.17 -20.82
CA GLY A 550 3.30 13.54 -21.26
C GLY A 550 3.54 13.67 -22.79
N PRO A 551 4.76 13.75 -23.26
CA PRO A 551 5.08 14.06 -24.67
C PRO A 551 4.68 12.96 -25.66
N SER A 552 4.18 13.40 -26.78
CA SER A 552 3.44 12.68 -27.80
C SER A 552 4.09 11.40 -28.42
N ARG A 553 5.44 11.32 -28.46
CA ARG A 553 6.14 10.24 -29.17
C ARG A 553 6.18 8.88 -28.45
N ARG A 554 6.15 8.85 -27.11
CA ARG A 554 6.21 7.60 -26.31
C ARG A 554 4.90 6.84 -26.23
N ARG A 555 3.78 7.44 -26.59
CA ARG A 555 2.41 7.00 -26.22
C ARG A 555 1.63 6.32 -27.33
N ARG A 556 2.16 6.26 -28.54
CA ARG A 556 1.44 5.63 -29.65
C ARG A 556 1.16 4.16 -29.42
N LYS A 557 2.01 3.50 -28.62
CA LYS A 557 1.91 2.08 -28.31
C LYS A 557 0.67 1.74 -27.48
N GLU A 558 0.41 2.49 -26.44
CA GLU A 558 -0.74 2.27 -25.53
C GLU A 558 -2.05 2.48 -26.31
N TYR A 559 -2.15 3.54 -27.09
CA TYR A 559 -3.33 3.77 -27.93
C TYR A 559 -3.48 2.74 -29.05
N THR A 560 -2.39 2.21 -29.60
CA THR A 560 -2.42 1.12 -30.57
C THR A 560 -2.91 -0.19 -29.92
N ASP A 561 -2.54 -0.43 -28.66
CA ASP A 561 -3.04 -1.60 -27.92
C ASP A 561 -4.56 -1.48 -27.66
N ILE A 562 -5.04 -0.30 -27.27
CA ILE A 562 -6.46 0.02 -27.10
C ILE A 562 -7.21 -0.17 -28.44
N GLU A 563 -6.67 0.34 -29.55
CA GLU A 563 -7.22 0.17 -30.90
C GLU A 563 -7.39 -1.30 -31.27
N ARG A 564 -6.36 -2.13 -31.03
CA ARG A 564 -6.41 -3.57 -31.30
C ARG A 564 -7.53 -4.25 -30.49
N VAL A 565 -7.65 -3.92 -29.22
CA VAL A 565 -8.71 -4.47 -28.36
C VAL A 565 -10.09 -4.07 -28.89
N LEU A 566 -10.30 -2.81 -29.29
CA LEU A 566 -11.57 -2.35 -29.87
C LEU A 566 -11.90 -3.04 -31.21
N LYS A 567 -10.89 -3.42 -31.98
CA LYS A 567 -11.04 -4.20 -33.23
C LYS A 567 -11.25 -5.71 -32.99
N GLY A 568 -11.06 -6.19 -31.74
CA GLY A 568 -11.07 -7.63 -31.43
C GLY A 568 -9.79 -8.34 -31.87
N GLU A 569 -8.69 -7.61 -32.11
CA GLU A 569 -7.40 -8.15 -32.53
C GLU A 569 -6.54 -8.52 -31.31
N PRO A 570 -5.78 -9.62 -31.34
CA PRO A 570 -4.88 -9.96 -30.25
C PRO A 570 -3.72 -8.96 -30.14
N LEU A 571 -3.28 -8.70 -28.92
CA LEU A 571 -2.05 -7.98 -28.65
C LEU A 571 -0.83 -8.81 -29.08
N PRO A 572 0.35 -8.17 -29.30
CA PRO A 572 1.59 -8.89 -29.61
C PRO A 572 1.86 -10.01 -28.61
N GLY A 573 2.38 -11.16 -29.10
CA GLY A 573 2.56 -12.36 -28.27
C GLY A 573 3.50 -12.20 -27.07
N ASN A 574 4.33 -11.15 -27.04
CA ASN A 574 5.18 -10.78 -25.92
C ASN A 574 4.53 -9.77 -24.94
N ALA A 575 3.25 -9.41 -25.14
CA ALA A 575 2.54 -8.52 -24.23
C ALA A 575 2.33 -9.19 -22.86
N SER A 576 2.74 -8.48 -21.79
CA SER A 576 2.48 -8.96 -20.43
C SER A 576 0.98 -8.95 -20.13
N GLU A 577 0.54 -9.79 -19.19
CA GLU A 577 -0.85 -9.80 -18.74
C GLU A 577 -1.31 -8.42 -18.28
N SER A 578 -0.50 -7.72 -17.49
CA SER A 578 -0.84 -6.35 -17.02
C SER A 578 -1.08 -5.40 -18.19
N ARG A 579 -0.23 -5.45 -19.23
CA ARG A 579 -0.40 -4.62 -20.44
C ARG A 579 -1.69 -4.95 -21.17
N ARG A 580 -2.04 -6.23 -21.31
CA ARG A 580 -3.28 -6.67 -21.94
C ARG A 580 -4.50 -6.17 -21.15
N ARG A 581 -4.55 -6.41 -19.85
CA ARG A 581 -5.67 -5.98 -18.99
C ARG A 581 -5.83 -4.46 -18.96
N LEU A 582 -4.73 -3.71 -18.91
CA LEU A 582 -4.80 -2.25 -19.00
C LEU A 582 -5.40 -1.77 -20.32
N ALA A 583 -4.98 -2.35 -21.46
CA ALA A 583 -5.56 -2.02 -22.75
C ALA A 583 -7.07 -2.35 -22.81
N GLU A 584 -7.49 -3.50 -22.25
CA GLU A 584 -8.89 -3.91 -22.14
C GLU A 584 -9.71 -2.93 -21.27
N HIS A 585 -9.19 -2.55 -20.11
CA HIS A 585 -9.84 -1.58 -19.21
C HIS A 585 -9.99 -0.21 -19.87
N TYR A 586 -8.92 0.32 -20.47
CA TYR A 586 -8.99 1.62 -21.15
C TYR A 586 -9.87 1.59 -22.40
N ALA A 587 -9.95 0.46 -23.12
CA ALA A 587 -10.90 0.28 -24.22
C ALA A 587 -12.34 0.34 -23.73
N SER A 588 -12.66 -0.32 -22.60
CA SER A 588 -13.98 -0.26 -21.97
C SER A 588 -14.33 1.16 -21.52
N ILE A 589 -13.42 1.84 -20.85
CA ILE A 589 -13.60 3.22 -20.37
C ILE A 589 -13.78 4.18 -21.55
N LEU A 590 -12.99 4.04 -22.61
CA LEU A 590 -13.09 4.86 -23.83
C LEU A 590 -14.43 4.65 -24.54
N THR A 591 -14.90 3.40 -24.62
CA THR A 591 -16.21 3.09 -25.18
C THR A 591 -17.34 3.75 -24.39
N LEU A 592 -17.24 3.75 -23.06
CA LEU A 592 -18.20 4.43 -22.19
C LEU A 592 -18.15 5.94 -22.37
N HIS A 593 -16.96 6.54 -22.48
CA HIS A 593 -16.81 7.98 -22.73
C HIS A 593 -17.45 8.39 -24.06
N GLU A 594 -17.33 7.57 -25.10
CA GLU A 594 -18.00 7.82 -26.39
C GLU A 594 -19.52 7.72 -26.26
N ILE A 595 -20.06 6.71 -25.56
CA ILE A 595 -21.51 6.56 -25.32
C ILE A 595 -22.07 7.77 -24.56
N ASP A 596 -21.34 8.27 -23.56
CA ASP A 596 -21.74 9.40 -22.73
C ASP A 596 -21.44 10.77 -23.37
N GLY A 597 -20.79 10.82 -24.53
CA GLY A 597 -20.34 12.06 -25.18
C GLY A 597 -19.29 12.83 -24.39
N GLN A 598 -18.51 12.14 -23.53
CA GLN A 598 -17.51 12.76 -22.64
C GLN A 598 -16.21 13.07 -23.39
N GLN A 599 -15.79 14.31 -23.37
CA GLN A 599 -14.50 14.75 -23.90
C GLN A 599 -13.41 14.71 -22.81
N THR A 600 -12.94 13.50 -22.48
CA THR A 600 -11.82 13.30 -21.53
C THR A 600 -10.47 13.36 -22.27
N LEU A 601 -9.36 13.46 -21.52
CA LEU A 601 -8.02 13.36 -22.10
C LEU A 601 -7.81 12.05 -22.87
N LEU A 602 -8.29 10.93 -22.32
CA LEU A 602 -8.23 9.61 -22.98
C LEU A 602 -8.94 9.65 -24.35
N HIS A 603 -10.16 10.18 -24.38
CA HIS A 603 -10.97 10.27 -25.60
C HIS A 603 -10.33 11.20 -26.64
N GLY A 604 -9.94 12.43 -26.22
CA GLY A 604 -9.32 13.41 -27.11
C GLY A 604 -8.02 12.90 -27.74
N HIS A 605 -7.15 12.31 -26.94
CA HIS A 605 -5.88 11.76 -27.43
C HIS A 605 -6.07 10.54 -28.33
N PHE A 606 -7.05 9.69 -28.05
CA PHE A 606 -7.33 8.55 -28.92
C PHE A 606 -7.77 9.02 -30.31
N LEU A 607 -8.65 10.02 -30.39
CA LEU A 607 -9.08 10.63 -31.65
C LEU A 607 -7.93 11.30 -32.42
N GLU A 608 -6.98 11.90 -31.72
CA GLU A 608 -5.81 12.55 -32.31
C GLU A 608 -4.78 11.55 -32.86
N LYS A 609 -4.55 10.43 -32.15
CA LYS A 609 -3.42 9.52 -32.41
C LYS A 609 -3.76 8.34 -33.30
N ILE A 610 -5.00 7.95 -33.37
CA ILE A 610 -5.47 6.77 -34.13
C ILE A 610 -6.25 7.22 -35.37
N SER A 611 -5.76 6.82 -36.52
CA SER A 611 -6.45 7.09 -37.80
C SER A 611 -7.75 6.28 -37.86
N GLY A 612 -8.87 6.94 -38.22
CA GLY A 612 -10.19 6.28 -38.24
C GLY A 612 -10.81 6.03 -36.87
N ALA A 613 -10.28 6.64 -35.81
CA ALA A 613 -10.73 6.45 -34.43
C ALA A 613 -12.24 6.73 -34.25
N ARG A 614 -12.78 7.79 -34.86
CA ARG A 614 -14.21 8.13 -34.79
C ARG A 614 -15.11 7.03 -35.36
N GLU A 615 -14.73 6.51 -36.53
CA GLU A 615 -15.48 5.42 -37.16
C GLU A 615 -15.42 4.15 -36.35
N LEU A 616 -14.23 3.83 -35.79
CA LEU A 616 -14.04 2.67 -34.94
C LEU A 616 -14.91 2.77 -33.67
N LEU A 617 -14.87 3.90 -32.96
CA LEU A 617 -15.68 4.13 -31.74
C LEU A 617 -17.18 4.09 -32.06
N SER A 618 -17.63 4.78 -33.13
CA SER A 618 -19.02 4.77 -33.54
C SER A 618 -19.51 3.36 -33.92
N LYS A 619 -18.66 2.55 -34.57
CA LYS A 619 -18.98 1.15 -34.88
C LYS A 619 -19.06 0.31 -33.58
N THR A 620 -18.11 0.48 -32.67
CA THR A 620 -18.07 -0.25 -31.41
C THR A 620 -19.29 0.07 -30.56
N THR A 621 -19.61 1.36 -30.37
CA THR A 621 -20.77 1.78 -29.56
C THR A 621 -22.11 1.32 -30.12
N LYS A 622 -22.31 1.36 -31.46
CA LYS A 622 -23.53 0.87 -32.09
C LYS A 622 -23.74 -0.64 -31.94
N SER A 623 -22.67 -1.39 -31.71
CA SER A 623 -22.74 -2.85 -31.53
C SER A 623 -23.03 -3.29 -30.09
N ILE A 624 -23.05 -2.36 -29.13
CA ILE A 624 -23.21 -2.61 -27.70
C ILE A 624 -24.61 -2.17 -27.29
N GLY A 625 -25.40 -3.13 -26.81
CA GLY A 625 -26.74 -2.89 -26.24
C GLY A 625 -26.76 -2.88 -24.72
N VAL A 626 -25.56 -2.98 -24.09
CA VAL A 626 -25.42 -2.96 -22.63
C VAL A 626 -25.72 -1.56 -22.08
N PRO A 627 -26.58 -1.47 -21.05
CA PRO A 627 -26.86 -0.18 -20.41
C PRO A 627 -25.57 0.50 -19.92
N PRO A 628 -25.41 1.83 -20.11
CA PRO A 628 -24.21 2.55 -19.68
C PRO A 628 -23.88 2.38 -18.18
N ASP A 629 -24.92 2.25 -17.33
CA ASP A 629 -24.74 2.02 -15.91
C ASP A 629 -24.06 0.69 -15.58
N ALA A 630 -24.33 -0.37 -16.33
CA ALA A 630 -23.63 -1.64 -16.15
C ALA A 630 -22.16 -1.53 -16.56
N LEU A 631 -21.86 -0.81 -17.65
CA LEU A 631 -20.48 -0.55 -18.10
C LEU A 631 -19.71 0.26 -17.05
N ARG A 632 -20.34 1.27 -16.41
CA ARG A 632 -19.72 2.09 -15.36
C ARG A 632 -19.38 1.29 -14.12
N ARG A 633 -20.23 0.32 -13.73
CA ARG A 633 -20.00 -0.53 -12.55
C ARG A 633 -18.86 -1.52 -12.77
N SER A 634 -18.63 -1.97 -13.99
CA SER A 634 -17.68 -3.03 -14.33
C SER A 634 -16.73 -2.65 -15.48
N PRO A 635 -15.94 -1.56 -15.36
CA PRO A 635 -15.04 -1.10 -16.43
C PRO A 635 -13.87 -2.05 -16.69
N GLY A 636 -13.58 -2.97 -15.76
CA GLY A 636 -12.59 -4.02 -15.92
C GLY A 636 -13.02 -5.20 -16.77
N ILE A 637 -14.29 -5.22 -17.23
CA ILE A 637 -14.84 -6.27 -18.09
C ILE A 637 -15.19 -5.66 -19.44
N LEU A 638 -14.62 -6.21 -20.51
CA LEU A 638 -14.86 -5.71 -21.86
C LEU A 638 -16.36 -5.67 -22.21
N PRO A 639 -16.86 -4.60 -22.86
CA PRO A 639 -18.25 -4.45 -23.24
C PRO A 639 -18.81 -5.61 -24.07
N GLN A 640 -17.97 -6.22 -24.90
CA GLN A 640 -18.34 -7.39 -25.71
C GLN A 640 -18.69 -8.63 -24.87
N TYR A 641 -18.04 -8.83 -23.72
CA TYR A 641 -18.39 -9.91 -22.80
C TYR A 641 -19.68 -9.60 -22.05
N GLN A 642 -19.85 -8.34 -21.63
CA GLN A 642 -21.11 -7.89 -21.03
C GLN A 642 -22.28 -8.00 -22.01
N GLU A 643 -22.07 -7.75 -23.31
CA GLU A 643 -23.06 -7.96 -24.35
C GLU A 643 -23.43 -9.44 -24.55
N ARG A 644 -22.45 -10.36 -24.39
CA ARG A 644 -22.76 -11.81 -24.40
C ARG A 644 -23.67 -12.20 -23.23
N VAL A 645 -23.38 -11.65 -22.03
CA VAL A 645 -24.23 -11.86 -20.84
C VAL A 645 -25.64 -11.31 -21.10
N LEU A 646 -25.76 -10.10 -21.66
CA LEU A 646 -27.03 -9.47 -21.95
C LEU A 646 -27.85 -10.30 -22.93
N LYS A 647 -27.24 -10.82 -24.00
CA LYS A 647 -27.89 -11.71 -24.97
C LYS A 647 -28.31 -13.03 -24.34
N HIS A 648 -27.48 -13.62 -23.50
CA HIS A 648 -27.81 -14.83 -22.77
C HIS A 648 -29.07 -14.61 -21.90
N LEU A 649 -29.10 -13.53 -21.11
CA LEU A 649 -30.24 -13.19 -20.26
C LEU A 649 -31.53 -12.94 -21.03
N ARG A 650 -31.47 -12.39 -22.26
CA ARG A 650 -32.66 -12.13 -23.12
C ARG A 650 -33.17 -13.38 -23.86
N ASN A 651 -32.27 -14.28 -24.24
CA ASN A 651 -32.62 -15.43 -25.08
C ASN A 651 -33.12 -16.64 -24.28
N GLU A 652 -32.62 -16.85 -23.10
CA GLU A 652 -33.01 -18.01 -22.29
C GLU A 652 -34.09 -17.63 -21.30
N LEU A 653 -35.19 -17.04 -21.58
CA LEU A 653 -36.30 -16.73 -20.66
C LEU A 653 -36.03 -17.14 -19.18
N SER A 654 -34.96 -16.87 -18.84
CA SER A 654 -34.04 -16.68 -17.72
C SER A 654 -34.45 -17.33 -16.42
N SER A 655 -33.70 -18.35 -16.12
CA SER A 655 -33.52 -18.71 -14.71
C SER A 655 -32.34 -17.90 -14.17
N PRO A 656 -32.48 -17.28 -13.00
CA PRO A 656 -31.33 -16.68 -12.30
C PRO A 656 -30.25 -17.74 -12.06
N LEU A 657 -28.97 -17.32 -11.90
CA LEU A 657 -27.87 -18.24 -11.66
C LEU A 657 -28.17 -19.19 -10.49
N ILE A 658 -28.75 -18.65 -9.42
CA ILE A 658 -29.28 -19.41 -8.29
C ILE A 658 -30.64 -18.82 -7.90
N ALA A 659 -31.70 -19.61 -8.07
CA ALA A 659 -33.06 -19.15 -7.88
C ALA A 659 -33.50 -19.06 -6.41
N ASN A 660 -32.94 -19.90 -5.53
CA ASN A 660 -33.36 -19.98 -4.14
C ASN A 660 -32.27 -20.59 -3.21
N ASP A 661 -32.43 -20.39 -1.92
CA ASP A 661 -31.47 -20.80 -0.87
C ASP A 661 -31.24 -22.33 -0.80
N LYS A 662 -32.21 -23.14 -1.18
CA LYS A 662 -32.11 -24.60 -1.14
C LYS A 662 -31.01 -25.16 -2.04
N ARG A 663 -30.58 -24.38 -3.04
CA ARG A 663 -29.54 -24.77 -4.00
C ARG A 663 -28.14 -24.36 -3.55
N LEU A 664 -28.02 -23.53 -2.51
CA LEU A 664 -26.71 -23.03 -2.02
C LEU A 664 -25.82 -24.12 -1.39
N ASP A 665 -26.38 -25.27 -1.08
CA ASP A 665 -25.66 -26.39 -0.47
C ASP A 665 -24.96 -27.31 -1.49
N SER A 666 -25.41 -27.29 -2.74
CA SER A 666 -24.91 -28.22 -3.76
C SER A 666 -23.66 -27.69 -4.47
N VAL A 667 -22.61 -28.51 -4.54
CA VAL A 667 -21.42 -28.22 -5.35
C VAL A 667 -21.79 -28.11 -6.84
N ASP A 668 -22.74 -28.91 -7.31
CA ASP A 668 -23.17 -28.92 -8.72
C ASP A 668 -23.83 -27.59 -9.12
N THR A 669 -24.46 -26.90 -8.17
CA THR A 669 -25.00 -25.56 -8.40
C THR A 669 -23.86 -24.56 -8.71
N TYR A 670 -22.85 -24.52 -7.88
CA TYR A 670 -21.69 -23.63 -8.09
C TYR A 670 -20.89 -24.03 -9.33
N PHE A 671 -20.76 -25.33 -9.60
CA PHE A 671 -20.15 -25.82 -10.84
C PHE A 671 -20.87 -25.33 -12.07
N THR A 672 -22.21 -25.40 -12.08
CA THR A 672 -23.03 -24.89 -13.17
C THR A 672 -22.89 -23.39 -13.36
N VAL A 673 -22.93 -22.62 -12.24
CA VAL A 673 -22.67 -21.18 -12.25
C VAL A 673 -21.32 -20.86 -12.89
N LEU A 674 -20.25 -21.50 -12.43
CA LEU A 674 -18.90 -21.24 -12.94
C LEU A 674 -18.74 -21.68 -14.40
N LYS A 675 -19.42 -22.75 -14.82
CA LYS A 675 -19.43 -23.21 -16.20
C LYS A 675 -20.09 -22.18 -17.13
N ILE A 676 -21.23 -21.59 -16.73
CA ILE A 676 -21.89 -20.50 -17.44
C ILE A 676 -20.96 -19.28 -17.54
N LEU A 677 -20.44 -18.82 -16.42
CA LEU A 677 -19.54 -17.65 -16.38
C LEU A 677 -18.30 -17.87 -17.25
N SER A 678 -17.65 -19.04 -17.15
CA SER A 678 -16.46 -19.35 -17.93
C SER A 678 -16.70 -19.30 -19.46
N GLY A 679 -17.89 -19.64 -19.89
CA GLY A 679 -18.29 -19.54 -21.31
C GLY A 679 -18.58 -18.10 -21.74
N LEU A 680 -19.37 -17.37 -20.94
CA LEU A 680 -19.78 -16.01 -21.26
C LEU A 680 -18.60 -15.03 -21.29
N TYR A 681 -17.70 -15.14 -20.31
CA TYR A 681 -16.51 -14.27 -20.18
C TYR A 681 -15.24 -14.84 -20.81
N ASP A 682 -15.36 -15.96 -21.53
CA ASP A 682 -14.25 -16.60 -22.25
C ASP A 682 -12.99 -16.80 -21.37
N TRP A 683 -13.15 -17.51 -20.25
CA TRP A 683 -12.04 -17.75 -19.33
C TRP A 683 -10.89 -18.54 -19.98
N ARG A 684 -11.14 -19.25 -21.08
CA ARG A 684 -10.08 -19.90 -21.85
C ARG A 684 -9.10 -18.92 -22.47
N ALA A 685 -9.55 -17.72 -22.80
CA ALA A 685 -8.71 -16.65 -23.31
C ALA A 685 -8.23 -15.69 -22.20
N THR A 686 -9.10 -15.42 -21.22
CA THR A 686 -8.88 -14.32 -20.25
C THR A 686 -8.23 -14.75 -18.94
N GLU A 687 -8.46 -15.99 -18.46
CA GLU A 687 -8.09 -16.43 -17.11
C GLU A 687 -7.05 -17.55 -17.07
N VAL A 688 -6.24 -17.70 -18.13
CA VAL A 688 -5.19 -18.73 -18.27
C VAL A 688 -3.77 -18.20 -18.08
N SER A 689 -3.61 -16.89 -17.89
CA SER A 689 -2.30 -16.22 -17.80
C SER A 689 -2.05 -15.64 -16.41
N GLY A 690 -0.80 -15.32 -16.12
CA GLY A 690 -0.39 -14.69 -14.88
C GLY A 690 0.29 -15.62 -13.88
N LEU A 691 0.55 -15.09 -12.70
CA LEU A 691 1.23 -15.84 -11.63
C LEU A 691 0.33 -16.90 -11.01
N ASP A 692 -0.96 -16.58 -10.81
CA ASP A 692 -1.95 -17.46 -10.21
C ASP A 692 -3.21 -17.49 -11.10
N PRO A 693 -3.18 -18.22 -12.26
CA PRO A 693 -4.30 -18.24 -13.18
C PRO A 693 -5.50 -19.00 -12.57
N LEU A 694 -6.72 -18.52 -12.84
CA LEU A 694 -7.93 -19.24 -12.43
C LEU A 694 -8.02 -20.59 -13.13
N MET A 695 -7.63 -20.63 -14.39
CA MET A 695 -7.77 -21.80 -15.25
C MET A 695 -6.40 -22.25 -15.82
N PRO A 696 -6.19 -23.54 -16.06
CA PRO A 696 -4.96 -24.04 -16.63
C PRO A 696 -4.78 -23.58 -18.08
N LYS A 697 -3.54 -23.25 -18.48
CA LYS A 697 -3.24 -22.71 -19.80
C LYS A 697 -3.41 -23.77 -20.91
N GLN A 698 -3.07 -25.00 -20.61
CA GLN A 698 -3.19 -26.15 -21.50
C GLN A 698 -3.84 -27.27 -20.71
N ALA A 699 -5.09 -27.55 -20.99
CA ALA A 699 -5.84 -28.67 -20.47
C ALA A 699 -6.86 -29.12 -21.50
N ASP A 700 -7.14 -30.39 -21.54
CA ASP A 700 -8.30 -30.95 -22.22
C ASP A 700 -9.59 -30.55 -21.50
N GLN A 701 -10.72 -31.01 -22.02
CA GLN A 701 -12.02 -30.68 -21.44
C GLN A 701 -12.17 -31.20 -20.01
N GLU A 702 -11.61 -32.37 -19.71
CA GLU A 702 -11.66 -32.99 -18.37
C GLU A 702 -10.85 -32.18 -17.36
N GLY A 703 -9.65 -31.75 -17.70
CA GLY A 703 -8.81 -30.89 -16.83
C GLY A 703 -9.45 -29.52 -16.56
N TRP A 704 -10.18 -28.95 -17.57
CA TRP A 704 -10.98 -27.75 -17.39
C TRP A 704 -12.12 -27.95 -16.40
N GLU A 705 -12.91 -28.99 -16.55
CA GLU A 705 -14.02 -29.30 -15.67
C GLU A 705 -13.54 -29.64 -14.25
N ALA A 706 -12.45 -30.36 -14.12
CA ALA A 706 -11.82 -30.61 -12.82
C ALA A 706 -11.43 -29.30 -12.10
N ARG A 707 -10.87 -28.33 -12.82
CA ARG A 707 -10.51 -27.02 -12.23
C ARG A 707 -11.75 -26.20 -11.86
N LEU A 708 -12.79 -26.19 -12.68
CA LEU A 708 -14.07 -25.54 -12.33
C LEU A 708 -14.71 -26.21 -11.11
N LYS A 709 -14.64 -27.55 -11.00
CA LYS A 709 -15.15 -28.28 -9.83
C LYS A 709 -14.35 -27.93 -8.55
N TYR A 710 -13.05 -27.77 -8.66
CA TYR A 710 -12.24 -27.25 -7.54
C TYR A 710 -12.75 -25.89 -7.05
N TRP A 711 -12.96 -24.94 -7.96
CA TRP A 711 -13.49 -23.62 -7.60
C TRP A 711 -14.92 -23.70 -7.04
N ALA A 712 -15.76 -24.59 -7.54
CA ALA A 712 -17.13 -24.81 -7.03
C ALA A 712 -17.11 -25.32 -5.58
N ILE A 713 -16.22 -26.26 -5.27
CA ILE A 713 -16.05 -26.79 -3.91
C ILE A 713 -15.55 -25.68 -2.96
N LEU A 714 -14.55 -24.93 -3.38
CA LEU A 714 -13.98 -23.82 -2.59
C LEU A 714 -15.05 -22.75 -2.35
N MET A 715 -15.77 -22.33 -3.38
CA MET A 715 -16.82 -21.33 -3.31
C MET A 715 -17.96 -21.75 -2.38
N ARG A 716 -18.44 -22.98 -2.51
CA ARG A 716 -19.49 -23.54 -1.64
C ARG A 716 -19.04 -23.58 -0.17
N ASN A 717 -17.81 -24.06 0.10
CA ASN A 717 -17.29 -24.11 1.47
C ASN A 717 -17.14 -22.70 2.05
N TRP A 718 -16.67 -21.76 1.25
CA TRP A 718 -16.54 -20.36 1.65
C TRP A 718 -17.90 -19.71 1.97
N VAL A 719 -18.89 -19.84 1.07
CA VAL A 719 -20.25 -19.28 1.24
C VAL A 719 -20.98 -19.91 2.42
N ARG A 720 -20.73 -21.18 2.72
CA ARG A 720 -21.26 -21.83 3.94
C ARG A 720 -20.61 -21.38 5.24
N GLY A 721 -19.68 -20.44 5.19
CA GLY A 721 -19.02 -19.91 6.38
C GLY A 721 -17.99 -20.86 7.01
N TYR A 722 -17.43 -21.84 6.25
CA TYR A 722 -16.39 -22.69 6.81
C TYR A 722 -15.16 -21.86 7.19
N PRO A 723 -14.62 -22.03 8.42
CA PRO A 723 -13.38 -21.39 8.82
C PRO A 723 -12.23 -21.72 7.87
N ILE A 724 -11.30 -20.77 7.70
CA ILE A 724 -10.15 -20.92 6.79
C ILE A 724 -9.33 -22.17 7.15
N ASN A 725 -9.11 -22.46 8.44
CA ASN A 725 -8.40 -23.66 8.89
C ASN A 725 -9.04 -24.96 8.38
N GLN A 726 -10.38 -25.05 8.41
CA GLN A 726 -11.10 -26.23 7.89
C GLN A 726 -10.96 -26.37 6.37
N ILE A 727 -10.94 -25.27 5.62
CA ILE A 727 -10.70 -25.28 4.18
C ILE A 727 -9.28 -25.78 3.89
N ILE A 728 -8.29 -25.32 4.66
CA ILE A 728 -6.89 -25.77 4.55
C ILE A 728 -6.76 -27.25 4.89
N ILE A 729 -7.35 -27.72 5.99
CA ILE A 729 -7.32 -29.15 6.40
C ILE A 729 -7.91 -30.04 5.28
N ARG A 730 -8.99 -29.60 4.64
CA ARG A 730 -9.57 -30.34 3.49
C ARG A 730 -8.63 -30.35 2.27
N ALA A 731 -7.93 -29.26 1.99
CA ALA A 731 -6.93 -29.20 0.93
C ALA A 731 -5.76 -30.16 1.21
N ILE A 732 -5.28 -30.22 2.46
CA ILE A 732 -4.25 -31.18 2.89
C ILE A 732 -4.74 -32.62 2.73
N SER A 733 -5.97 -32.92 3.19
CA SER A 733 -6.57 -34.25 3.06
C SER A 733 -6.73 -34.68 1.59
N TYR A 734 -7.14 -33.75 0.72
CA TYR A 734 -7.24 -34.01 -0.72
C TYR A 734 -5.86 -34.35 -1.33
N HIS A 735 -4.82 -33.58 -1.04
CA HIS A 735 -3.47 -33.86 -1.56
C HIS A 735 -2.84 -35.12 -0.94
N THR A 736 -3.23 -35.49 0.29
CA THR A 736 -2.84 -36.79 0.88
C THR A 736 -3.44 -37.97 0.09
N GLN A 737 -4.69 -37.85 -0.39
CA GLN A 737 -5.34 -38.85 -1.22
C GLN A 737 -4.79 -38.86 -2.68
N LEU A 738 -4.50 -37.67 -3.23
CA LEU A 738 -3.94 -37.51 -4.56
C LEU A 738 -2.51 -38.08 -4.66
N GLY A 739 -1.77 -38.04 -3.54
CA GLY A 739 -0.41 -38.51 -3.43
C GLY A 739 0.65 -37.59 -4.01
N GLU A 740 0.29 -36.45 -4.55
CA GLU A 740 1.21 -35.50 -5.17
C GLU A 740 0.87 -34.03 -4.87
N ILE A 741 1.91 -33.17 -4.98
CA ILE A 741 1.78 -31.72 -4.89
C ILE A 741 2.58 -31.07 -6.01
N THR A 742 1.95 -30.11 -6.71
CA THR A 742 2.63 -29.29 -7.72
C THR A 742 2.74 -27.86 -7.24
N TYR A 743 3.96 -27.32 -7.24
CA TYR A 743 4.25 -25.95 -6.79
C TYR A 743 5.40 -25.33 -7.59
N ARG A 744 5.60 -24.00 -7.44
CA ARG A 744 6.69 -23.30 -8.10
C ARG A 744 7.91 -23.24 -7.20
N ASP A 745 9.02 -23.76 -7.68
CA ASP A 745 10.34 -23.63 -7.06
C ASP A 745 11.28 -22.89 -8.01
N TYR A 746 11.45 -21.58 -7.76
CA TYR A 746 12.29 -20.74 -8.61
C TYR A 746 13.80 -21.03 -8.50
N SER A 747 14.20 -21.92 -7.62
CA SER A 747 15.58 -22.44 -7.55
C SER A 747 15.86 -23.56 -8.55
N LYS A 748 14.78 -24.13 -9.12
CA LYS A 748 14.85 -25.24 -10.08
C LYS A 748 14.52 -24.81 -11.50
N SER A 749 14.94 -25.60 -12.47
CA SER A 749 14.54 -25.46 -13.86
C SER A 749 14.10 -26.83 -14.36
N PRO A 750 12.82 -27.04 -14.76
CA PRO A 750 11.74 -26.08 -14.82
C PRO A 750 11.28 -25.61 -13.42
N TYR A 751 10.71 -24.39 -13.35
CA TYR A 751 10.24 -23.81 -12.08
C TYR A 751 9.03 -24.53 -11.48
N LEU A 752 8.25 -25.26 -12.29
CA LEU A 752 7.11 -26.03 -11.82
C LEU A 752 7.61 -27.42 -11.44
N VAL A 753 7.46 -27.78 -10.18
CA VAL A 753 7.92 -29.02 -9.60
C VAL A 753 6.72 -29.81 -9.11
N THR A 754 6.66 -31.09 -9.42
CA THR A 754 5.70 -32.04 -8.85
C THR A 754 6.46 -33.04 -7.99
N ASP A 755 6.14 -33.07 -6.71
CA ASP A 755 6.74 -33.97 -5.73
C ASP A 755 5.65 -34.88 -5.13
N PRO A 756 6.01 -36.11 -4.64
CA PRO A 756 5.10 -36.87 -3.79
C PRO A 756 4.69 -36.05 -2.56
N PHE A 757 3.39 -35.98 -2.31
CA PHE A 757 2.92 -35.18 -1.16
C PHE A 757 3.19 -35.90 0.15
N ASP A 758 3.82 -35.20 1.07
CA ASP A 758 4.08 -35.66 2.43
C ASP A 758 3.45 -34.63 3.41
N LYS A 759 2.43 -35.06 4.16
CA LYS A 759 1.74 -34.25 5.16
C LYS A 759 2.60 -33.88 6.38
N ASP A 760 3.67 -34.66 6.62
CA ASP A 760 4.61 -34.43 7.72
C ASP A 760 5.80 -33.56 7.28
N ASN A 761 5.86 -33.20 6.00
CA ASN A 761 6.82 -32.24 5.49
C ASN A 761 6.27 -30.80 5.65
N PRO A 762 6.84 -29.97 6.54
CA PRO A 762 6.33 -28.62 6.81
C PRO A 762 6.29 -27.72 5.55
N ARG A 763 7.21 -27.92 4.61
CA ARG A 763 7.23 -27.14 3.36
C ARG A 763 6.02 -27.47 2.49
N HIS A 764 5.65 -28.73 2.32
CA HIS A 764 4.48 -29.14 1.54
C HIS A 764 3.19 -28.58 2.15
N VAL A 765 3.06 -28.65 3.48
CA VAL A 765 1.91 -28.09 4.21
C VAL A 765 1.84 -26.57 4.00
N ASN A 766 2.93 -25.84 4.18
CA ASN A 766 2.94 -24.39 4.01
C ASN A 766 2.71 -23.94 2.56
N VAL A 767 3.18 -24.69 1.56
CA VAL A 767 2.83 -24.46 0.15
C VAL A 767 1.31 -24.56 -0.07
N LEU A 768 0.64 -25.55 0.52
CA LEU A 768 -0.82 -25.69 0.41
C LEU A 768 -1.56 -24.60 1.15
N ILE A 769 -1.08 -24.20 2.34
CA ILE A 769 -1.66 -23.07 3.09
C ILE A 769 -1.60 -21.81 2.22
N GLU A 770 -0.42 -21.44 1.72
CA GLU A 770 -0.22 -20.25 0.88
C GLU A 770 -1.07 -20.28 -0.39
N LYS A 771 -1.18 -21.45 -1.03
CA LYS A 771 -2.01 -21.64 -2.22
C LYS A 771 -3.49 -21.45 -1.88
N THR A 772 -3.98 -22.06 -0.81
CA THR A 772 -5.39 -21.95 -0.38
C THR A 772 -5.74 -20.50 -0.04
N LEU A 773 -4.90 -19.81 0.72
CA LEU A 773 -5.08 -18.39 1.04
C LEU A 773 -5.09 -17.53 -0.25
N THR A 774 -4.22 -17.83 -1.21
CA THR A 774 -4.17 -17.14 -2.51
C THR A 774 -5.46 -17.38 -3.31
N ASP A 775 -5.92 -18.62 -3.38
CA ASP A 775 -7.12 -18.99 -4.12
C ASP A 775 -8.38 -18.35 -3.51
N ILE A 776 -8.44 -18.21 -2.17
CA ILE A 776 -9.53 -17.48 -1.50
C ILE A 776 -9.45 -15.99 -1.82
N GLU A 777 -8.33 -15.32 -1.53
CA GLU A 777 -8.26 -13.85 -1.61
C GLU A 777 -8.23 -13.33 -3.06
N ASN A 778 -7.35 -13.87 -3.91
CA ASN A 778 -7.16 -13.37 -5.26
C ASN A 778 -8.09 -14.04 -6.27
N GLY A 779 -8.36 -15.34 -6.10
CA GLY A 779 -9.19 -16.10 -7.01
C GLY A 779 -10.67 -15.84 -6.75
N LEU A 780 -11.14 -16.22 -5.56
CA LEU A 780 -12.55 -16.22 -5.22
C LEU A 780 -13.06 -14.80 -4.92
N ARG A 781 -12.47 -14.13 -3.92
CA ARG A 781 -12.96 -12.83 -3.39
C ARG A 781 -12.64 -11.62 -4.27
N PHE A 782 -11.79 -11.77 -5.26
CA PHE A 782 -11.45 -10.66 -6.18
C PHE A 782 -11.91 -10.96 -7.61
N ARG A 783 -11.38 -12.01 -8.26
CA ARG A 783 -11.67 -12.25 -9.69
C ARG A 783 -13.05 -12.84 -9.92
N ILE A 784 -13.40 -13.94 -9.25
CA ILE A 784 -14.71 -14.61 -9.47
C ILE A 784 -15.86 -13.70 -9.03
N VAL A 785 -15.71 -13.00 -7.89
CA VAL A 785 -16.69 -11.99 -7.42
C VAL A 785 -16.94 -10.92 -8.48
N GLY A 786 -15.91 -10.44 -9.18
CA GLY A 786 -16.07 -9.43 -10.23
C GLY A 786 -16.99 -9.89 -11.38
N TYR A 787 -16.84 -11.13 -11.83
CA TYR A 787 -17.71 -11.73 -12.86
C TYR A 787 -19.14 -11.98 -12.36
N LEU A 788 -19.26 -12.48 -11.12
CA LEU A 788 -20.57 -12.70 -10.50
C LEU A 788 -21.34 -11.38 -10.34
N GLN A 789 -20.67 -10.34 -9.89
CA GLN A 789 -21.29 -9.03 -9.69
C GLN A 789 -21.77 -8.43 -11.02
N ASN A 790 -20.91 -8.49 -12.06
CA ASN A 790 -21.32 -8.01 -13.38
C ASN A 790 -22.51 -8.77 -13.95
N TYR A 791 -22.53 -10.11 -13.79
CA TYR A 791 -23.68 -10.93 -14.21
C TYR A 791 -24.93 -10.54 -13.43
N TYR A 792 -24.83 -10.36 -12.10
CA TYR A 792 -25.97 -10.00 -11.26
C TYR A 792 -26.50 -8.61 -11.62
N ASP A 793 -25.64 -7.61 -11.79
CA ASP A 793 -26.03 -6.25 -12.18
C ASP A 793 -26.81 -6.24 -13.50
N LEU A 794 -26.34 -6.99 -14.49
CA LEU A 794 -27.04 -7.14 -15.76
C LEU A 794 -28.35 -7.91 -15.61
N SER A 795 -28.39 -8.96 -14.80
CA SER A 795 -29.58 -9.73 -14.50
C SER A 795 -30.66 -8.87 -13.84
N GLU A 796 -30.30 -8.07 -12.85
CA GLU A 796 -31.19 -7.13 -12.16
C GLU A 796 -31.78 -6.10 -13.12
N MET A 797 -30.96 -5.56 -14.05
CA MET A 797 -31.41 -4.59 -15.06
C MET A 797 -32.37 -5.18 -16.10
N VAL A 798 -32.19 -6.47 -16.43
CA VAL A 798 -33.02 -7.13 -17.47
C VAL A 798 -34.30 -7.78 -16.93
N LEU A 799 -34.17 -8.42 -15.76
CA LEU A 799 -35.25 -9.22 -15.18
C LEU A 799 -35.99 -8.49 -14.05
N GLY A 800 -35.37 -7.44 -13.51
CA GLY A 800 -35.82 -6.77 -12.31
C GLY A 800 -35.30 -7.44 -11.02
N PRO A 801 -35.38 -6.74 -9.89
CA PRO A 801 -34.77 -7.18 -8.61
C PRO A 801 -35.40 -8.49 -8.12
N ASP A 802 -36.71 -8.69 -8.27
CA ASP A 802 -37.41 -9.87 -7.76
C ASP A 802 -37.08 -11.15 -8.55
N ALA A 803 -36.76 -11.02 -9.82
CA ALA A 803 -36.53 -12.16 -10.74
C ALA A 803 -35.02 -12.45 -10.93
N SER A 804 -34.13 -11.58 -10.49
CA SER A 804 -32.67 -11.74 -10.62
C SER A 804 -32.09 -12.88 -9.74
N GLY A 805 -32.85 -13.36 -8.76
CA GLY A 805 -32.45 -14.42 -7.85
C GLY A 805 -31.48 -13.94 -6.76
N ILE A 806 -30.72 -14.87 -6.19
CA ILE A 806 -29.78 -14.58 -5.12
C ILE A 806 -28.53 -13.89 -5.66
N ASN A 807 -28.14 -12.80 -5.05
CA ASN A 807 -26.84 -12.17 -5.35
C ASN A 807 -25.69 -13.01 -4.79
N VAL A 808 -25.22 -13.95 -5.60
CA VAL A 808 -24.13 -14.84 -5.25
C VAL A 808 -22.81 -14.07 -5.05
N ALA A 809 -22.63 -12.94 -5.73
CA ALA A 809 -21.44 -12.11 -5.54
C ALA A 809 -21.34 -11.61 -4.10
N THR A 810 -22.43 -11.14 -3.51
CA THR A 810 -22.51 -10.73 -2.10
C THR A 810 -22.15 -11.89 -1.17
N LEU A 811 -22.75 -13.07 -1.38
CA LEU A 811 -22.45 -14.25 -0.55
C LEU A 811 -20.97 -14.65 -0.61
N VAL A 812 -20.37 -14.57 -1.79
CA VAL A 812 -18.94 -14.87 -1.96
C VAL A 812 -18.05 -13.79 -1.39
N GLU A 813 -18.41 -12.52 -1.51
CA GLU A 813 -17.64 -11.41 -0.93
C GLU A 813 -17.55 -11.49 0.58
N TYR A 814 -18.68 -11.74 1.25
CA TYR A 814 -18.78 -11.82 2.71
C TYR A 814 -18.51 -13.23 3.27
N GLY A 815 -18.53 -14.27 2.46
CA GLY A 815 -18.27 -15.66 2.87
C GLY A 815 -19.30 -16.21 3.81
N THR A 816 -20.57 -15.84 3.67
CA THR A 816 -21.68 -16.29 4.50
C THR A 816 -23.01 -16.16 3.76
N THR A 817 -24.00 -16.97 4.17
CA THR A 817 -25.42 -16.83 3.76
C THR A 817 -26.25 -16.10 4.80
N ASP A 818 -25.69 -15.83 5.99
CA ASP A 818 -26.37 -15.16 7.09
C ASP A 818 -26.41 -13.65 6.83
N LYS A 819 -27.63 -13.12 6.63
CA LYS A 819 -27.86 -11.70 6.37
C LYS A 819 -27.40 -10.81 7.55
N LYS A 820 -27.61 -11.25 8.80
CA LYS A 820 -27.14 -10.52 9.99
C LYS A 820 -25.62 -10.40 10.01
N ALA A 821 -24.92 -11.48 9.66
CA ALA A 821 -23.46 -11.47 9.56
C ALA A 821 -22.97 -10.58 8.41
N ILE A 822 -23.71 -10.47 7.31
CA ILE A 822 -23.40 -9.52 6.21
C ILE A 822 -23.54 -8.07 6.70
N GLU A 823 -24.65 -7.73 7.37
CA GLU A 823 -24.87 -6.40 7.92
C GLU A 823 -23.77 -5.97 8.90
N LEU A 824 -23.32 -6.88 9.78
CA LEU A 824 -22.20 -6.61 10.68
C LEU A 824 -20.88 -6.39 9.93
N GLN A 825 -20.64 -7.16 8.86
CA GLN A 825 -19.47 -6.95 8.02
C GLN A 825 -19.53 -5.58 7.29
N GLU A 826 -20.72 -5.13 6.89
CA GLU A 826 -20.93 -3.83 6.26
C GLU A 826 -20.63 -2.64 7.17
N VAL A 827 -20.78 -2.79 8.49
CA VAL A 827 -20.34 -1.76 9.44
C VAL A 827 -18.87 -1.86 9.84
N GLY A 828 -18.15 -2.90 9.35
CA GLY A 828 -16.69 -2.97 9.44
C GLY A 828 -16.11 -4.15 10.20
N PHE A 829 -16.92 -5.06 10.72
CA PHE A 829 -16.41 -6.29 11.36
C PHE A 829 -15.89 -7.27 10.30
N SER A 830 -14.89 -8.06 10.67
CA SER A 830 -14.47 -9.17 9.84
C SER A 830 -15.49 -10.32 9.85
N ARG A 831 -15.38 -11.25 8.89
CA ARG A 831 -16.30 -12.37 8.78
C ARG A 831 -16.37 -13.23 10.05
N ASP A 832 -15.21 -13.54 10.61
CA ASP A 832 -15.13 -14.42 11.76
C ASP A 832 -15.56 -13.68 13.04
N VAL A 833 -15.22 -12.38 13.18
CA VAL A 833 -15.72 -11.54 14.28
C VAL A 833 -17.23 -11.35 14.18
N ALA A 834 -17.80 -11.08 13.02
CA ALA A 834 -19.24 -10.95 12.84
C ALA A 834 -19.99 -12.22 13.26
N ARG A 835 -19.45 -13.40 12.94
CA ARG A 835 -20.01 -14.69 13.36
C ARG A 835 -19.91 -14.87 14.88
N GLU A 836 -18.79 -14.52 15.47
CA GLU A 836 -18.59 -14.63 16.93
C GLU A 836 -19.51 -13.68 17.70
N LEU A 837 -19.67 -12.45 17.22
CA LEU A 837 -20.61 -11.48 17.79
C LEU A 837 -22.05 -12.01 17.79
N LEU A 838 -22.52 -12.60 16.71
CA LEU A 838 -23.84 -13.20 16.63
C LEU A 838 -23.99 -14.41 17.56
N MET A 839 -22.93 -15.17 17.83
CA MET A 839 -22.96 -16.31 18.73
C MET A 839 -22.91 -15.91 20.21
N ARG A 840 -22.17 -14.85 20.57
CA ARG A 840 -21.84 -14.52 21.95
C ARG A 840 -22.46 -13.22 22.46
N CYS A 841 -22.75 -12.29 21.58
CA CYS A 841 -23.12 -10.91 21.89
C CYS A 841 -24.42 -10.47 21.20
N GLU A 842 -25.26 -11.42 20.72
CA GLU A 842 -26.50 -11.08 19.98
C GLU A 842 -27.44 -10.16 20.81
N GLN A 843 -27.39 -10.24 22.14
CA GLN A 843 -28.19 -9.37 23.01
C GLN A 843 -27.88 -7.87 22.93
N PHE A 844 -26.70 -7.51 22.46
CA PHE A 844 -26.27 -6.12 22.29
C PHE A 844 -26.48 -5.59 20.86
N ILE A 845 -27.09 -6.40 20.00
CA ILE A 845 -27.29 -6.12 18.58
C ILE A 845 -28.76 -6.26 18.25
N SER A 846 -29.39 -5.21 17.72
CA SER A 846 -30.76 -5.30 17.26
C SER A 846 -30.86 -5.26 15.75
N PHE A 847 -31.73 -6.10 15.20
CA PHE A 847 -32.02 -6.22 13.79
C PHE A 847 -33.51 -6.02 13.53
N SER A 848 -33.84 -5.41 12.38
CA SER A 848 -35.20 -5.30 11.88
C SER A 848 -35.80 -6.70 11.52
N GLN A 849 -37.10 -6.74 11.23
CA GLN A 849 -37.74 -7.95 10.73
C GLN A 849 -37.14 -8.46 9.38
N GLU A 850 -36.52 -7.58 8.63
CA GLU A 850 -35.84 -7.87 7.37
C GLU A 850 -34.36 -8.23 7.55
N ASN A 851 -33.91 -8.36 8.82
CA ASN A 851 -32.51 -8.56 9.23
C ASN A 851 -31.57 -7.40 8.89
N GLU A 852 -32.09 -6.19 8.63
CA GLU A 852 -31.28 -4.98 8.56
C GLU A 852 -30.83 -4.59 10.00
N LEU A 853 -29.59 -4.13 10.15
CA LEU A 853 -29.04 -3.70 11.43
C LEU A 853 -29.72 -2.41 11.89
N ASP A 854 -30.38 -2.44 13.04
CA ASP A 854 -31.09 -1.29 13.62
C ASP A 854 -30.24 -0.55 14.66
N ASN A 855 -29.53 -1.30 15.50
CA ASN A 855 -28.68 -0.73 16.54
C ASN A 855 -27.53 -1.67 16.90
N LEU A 856 -26.43 -1.06 17.34
CA LEU A 856 -25.25 -1.74 17.82
C LEU A 856 -24.70 -1.01 19.05
N ASP A 857 -24.65 -1.68 20.17
CA ASP A 857 -24.08 -1.12 21.40
C ASP A 857 -22.56 -1.34 21.41
N TYR A 858 -21.83 -0.38 20.90
CA TYR A 858 -20.36 -0.44 20.82
C TYR A 858 -19.64 -0.40 22.18
N VAL A 859 -20.34 -0.03 23.26
CA VAL A 859 -19.75 0.05 24.61
C VAL A 859 -19.70 -1.35 25.23
N GLU A 860 -20.70 -2.18 24.93
CA GLU A 860 -20.83 -3.54 25.47
C GLU A 860 -20.18 -4.62 24.58
N ILE A 861 -19.91 -4.29 23.30
CA ILE A 861 -19.24 -5.15 22.33
C ILE A 861 -17.77 -4.80 22.21
#